data_8fb5e16d183bac5b63cccc0de8180ff3
#
_entry.id   8fb5e16d183bac5b63cccc0de8180ff3
#
_cell.length_a   1.000
_cell.length_b   1.000
_cell.length_c   1.000
_cell.angle_alpha   90.00
_cell.angle_beta   90.00
_cell.angle_gamma   90.00
#
_symmetry.space_group_name_H-M   'P 1'
#
loop_
_entity.id
_entity.type
_entity.pdbx_description
1 polymer ?
#
loop_
_entity_poly.entity_id
_entity_poly.type
_entity_poly.pdbx_seq_one_letter_code
_entity_poly.pdbx_strand_id
1 'polypeptide(L)'
;MPVLKDFPATDYAQLCRLPTRSTAVLTVNNRLTRSVIQSLATHHARTAEIPLVAPWSAWLSHVLAQLSFEEHIPAPAYVLDSFSAQTLWTKVIQDLEAERPLLDMNQAAAAAMQADTLMNEWNIVVAEGSQTEEFLSFERWRDDYRTRLHAMDALDPSQLIEHIILHLEKLSRDSVPRQVSIPTHIVLAGFSEISPRMGRALSVLSEMDVTISVLSQGVGPSGQVKRVLAAHAQAEWQTAASWARQQLMQNPEKRYAIVASQLDREVPYARRVLDHMLRDDADEPLAFNVAVARPLSEWRAGRAMLAWLRTFVLMKDRKCAEPADLGAALLAGYCAGDLREMGMRARIDARWRDRQMTRVTFAGWTRALEPLLILGPAWQLAWQKWQDYPRQADVQTWSQIFRSTLSLIGFPGQTQQSSVAYQVTEALDALLDRFARMLPVLGLTSASDAWTALNRLARSSSFQPQRDASARLDVLGLLEAEGGHWDGVWILGLTDEVLPAAPKPNPFIPLSAQRVAQAPRATPEREYEWAQQIYKHLTHTAPEIIVSSAALEGERSLRPSPLIAALPPMPDVWSYESDTHRKQDLLQELVDEHGPALHTTEVTAGGVNVLEIQSCNPLWGFVRYRLGVQGLKPYATLPSKTLRGIYLHAVMQRIWEELRTQERLIERLQRGELQGLLKGLLHDVAQQKLQEYPEMWQQLEVERSAPIVTQWLDLESARLPFVVTEIEQKRLMAIGSDAKLILELRLDRLDTLSSDERQVVIDYKSGSGLPDVLKDWKQPRLLNLQLPSYAALMLGHDSFRQVSEHLGATAADSLAGFILVQLHSKSVGAIGLVDEDLGLEGPKSLSEAKFDDPSWASAMQRLHDAITRLADEFLQGVAINQSFNENDLKYCDVLPILRVYEEDQDD
;
A
#
# COMPACT_ATOMS: atom_id res chain seq x y z
N MET A 1 41.26 15.97 -22.81
CA MET A 1 40.04 15.33 -23.22
C MET A 1 39.08 16.43 -23.74
N PRO A 2 38.35 16.19 -24.83
CA PRO A 2 37.47 17.20 -25.37
C PRO A 2 36.34 17.51 -24.37
N VAL A 3 36.02 18.81 -24.26
CA VAL A 3 34.86 19.29 -23.51
C VAL A 3 33.80 19.74 -24.51
N LEU A 4 32.53 19.81 -24.14
CA LEU A 4 31.45 20.21 -25.04
C LEU A 4 31.73 21.50 -25.83
N LYS A 5 32.45 22.43 -25.21
CA LYS A 5 32.82 23.72 -25.81
C LYS A 5 33.83 23.60 -26.95
N ASP A 6 34.50 22.46 -27.07
CA ASP A 6 35.50 22.23 -28.12
C ASP A 6 34.85 21.83 -29.45
N PHE A 7 33.57 21.45 -29.43
CA PHE A 7 32.85 21.07 -30.64
C PHE A 7 32.07 22.25 -31.24
N PRO A 8 32.03 22.37 -32.55
CA PRO A 8 31.30 23.44 -33.23
C PRO A 8 29.80 23.32 -32.96
N ALA A 9 29.13 24.46 -32.80
CA ALA A 9 27.68 24.51 -32.67
C ALA A 9 27.02 24.34 -34.04
N THR A 10 25.91 23.59 -34.08
CA THR A 10 25.08 23.35 -35.25
C THR A 10 23.62 23.64 -34.89
N ASP A 11 22.94 24.46 -35.72
CA ASP A 11 21.50 24.70 -35.55
C ASP A 11 20.63 23.73 -36.36
N TYR A 12 19.31 23.76 -36.17
CA TYR A 12 18.39 22.89 -36.88
C TYR A 12 18.43 23.13 -38.41
N ALA A 13 18.68 24.36 -38.87
CA ALA A 13 18.73 24.67 -40.28
C ALA A 13 20.01 24.08 -40.94
N GLN A 14 21.12 24.10 -40.23
CA GLN A 14 22.37 23.46 -40.63
C GLN A 14 22.24 21.93 -40.57
N LEU A 15 21.64 21.39 -39.51
CA LEU A 15 21.39 19.96 -39.35
C LEU A 15 20.55 19.38 -40.50
N CYS A 16 19.51 20.10 -40.95
CA CYS A 16 18.69 19.69 -42.08
C CYS A 16 19.45 19.69 -43.44
N ARG A 17 20.63 20.29 -43.50
CA ARG A 17 21.48 20.28 -44.71
C ARG A 17 22.50 19.14 -44.72
N LEU A 18 22.71 18.47 -43.56
CA LEU A 18 23.61 17.34 -43.50
C LEU A 18 23.02 16.10 -44.22
N PRO A 19 23.88 15.21 -44.74
CA PRO A 19 23.42 14.01 -45.43
C PRO A 19 22.72 13.08 -44.44
N THR A 20 21.43 12.84 -44.56
CA THR A 20 20.58 12.12 -43.59
C THR A 20 21.06 10.70 -43.28
N ARG A 21 21.52 9.95 -44.29
CA ARG A 21 21.96 8.55 -44.14
C ARG A 21 23.31 8.39 -43.42
N SER A 22 24.11 9.42 -43.38
CA SER A 22 25.42 9.42 -42.74
C SER A 22 25.51 10.36 -41.53
N THR A 23 24.38 10.85 -41.05
CA THR A 23 24.28 11.70 -39.88
C THR A 23 23.52 10.97 -38.74
N ALA A 24 24.04 11.05 -37.52
CA ALA A 24 23.33 10.61 -36.30
C ALA A 24 23.21 11.78 -35.32
N VAL A 25 22.03 11.97 -34.77
CA VAL A 25 21.80 12.90 -33.67
C VAL A 25 21.69 12.10 -32.38
N LEU A 26 22.64 12.28 -31.47
CA LEU A 26 22.71 11.56 -30.22
C LEU A 26 22.14 12.42 -29.09
N THR A 27 21.19 11.91 -28.40
CA THR A 27 20.46 12.61 -27.34
C THR A 27 20.75 12.05 -25.96
N VAL A 28 20.50 12.83 -24.92
CA VAL A 28 20.65 12.39 -23.53
C VAL A 28 19.57 11.39 -23.14
N ASN A 29 18.35 11.53 -23.68
CA ASN A 29 17.20 10.69 -23.32
C ASN A 29 16.20 10.54 -24.49
N ASN A 30 15.30 9.55 -24.35
CA ASN A 30 14.27 9.25 -25.37
C ASN A 30 13.28 10.39 -25.62
N ARG A 31 13.09 11.31 -24.65
CA ARG A 31 12.17 12.43 -24.82
C ARG A 31 12.76 13.46 -25.75
N LEU A 32 14.01 13.84 -25.52
CA LEU A 32 14.71 14.76 -26.40
C LEU A 32 14.83 14.20 -27.81
N THR A 33 15.00 12.87 -27.94
CA THR A 33 14.92 12.17 -29.23
C THR A 33 13.62 12.53 -29.98
N ARG A 34 12.48 12.42 -29.30
CA ARG A 34 11.15 12.71 -29.86
C ARG A 34 11.02 14.20 -30.21
N SER A 35 11.49 15.08 -29.32
CA SER A 35 11.46 16.54 -29.55
C SER A 35 12.29 16.94 -30.77
N VAL A 36 13.48 16.36 -30.90
CA VAL A 36 14.34 16.59 -32.06
C VAL A 36 13.70 16.07 -33.35
N ILE A 37 13.11 14.86 -33.32
CA ILE A 37 12.40 14.31 -34.50
C ILE A 37 11.24 15.24 -34.89
N GLN A 38 10.46 15.72 -33.92
CA GLN A 38 9.35 16.64 -34.19
C GLN A 38 9.83 17.97 -34.75
N SER A 39 10.91 18.54 -34.22
CA SER A 39 11.51 19.78 -34.71
C SER A 39 12.06 19.61 -36.11
N LEU A 40 12.71 18.49 -36.42
CA LEU A 40 13.15 18.18 -37.76
C LEU A 40 11.99 18.07 -38.75
N ALA A 41 10.89 17.40 -38.32
CA ALA A 41 9.70 17.26 -39.17
C ALA A 41 9.03 18.60 -39.49
N THR A 42 9.06 19.57 -38.55
CA THR A 42 8.51 20.92 -38.79
C THR A 42 9.40 21.80 -39.70
N HIS A 43 10.72 21.57 -39.69
CA HIS A 43 11.65 22.30 -40.56
C HIS A 43 11.67 21.78 -42.01
N HIS A 44 11.18 20.54 -42.22
CA HIS A 44 11.01 19.95 -43.54
C HIS A 44 9.60 20.18 -44.07
N ALA A 45 9.47 21.06 -45.09
CA ALA A 45 8.15 21.37 -45.69
C ALA A 45 7.52 20.23 -46.51
N ARG A 46 8.12 19.03 -46.57
CA ARG A 46 7.67 17.84 -47.30
C ARG A 46 8.17 16.58 -46.58
N THR A 47 7.56 15.42 -46.90
CA THR A 47 8.05 14.11 -46.49
C THR A 47 9.53 13.96 -46.83
N ALA A 48 10.40 14.04 -45.84
CA ALA A 48 11.85 13.92 -45.99
C ALA A 48 12.36 12.77 -45.11
N GLU A 49 13.41 12.11 -45.56
CA GLU A 49 14.17 11.17 -44.76
C GLU A 49 14.85 11.98 -43.64
N ILE A 50 14.69 11.57 -42.35
CA ILE A 50 15.35 12.22 -41.21
C ILE A 50 16.58 11.41 -40.80
N PRO A 51 17.63 12.05 -40.27
CA PRO A 51 18.80 11.35 -39.73
C PRO A 51 18.41 10.39 -38.58
N LEU A 52 19.27 9.44 -38.28
CA LEU A 52 19.13 8.61 -37.09
C LEU A 52 19.14 9.50 -35.85
N VAL A 53 18.06 9.51 -35.06
CA VAL A 53 17.99 10.20 -33.77
C VAL A 53 17.81 9.18 -32.68
N ALA A 54 18.74 9.05 -31.74
CA ALA A 54 18.70 8.04 -30.69
C ALA A 54 19.44 8.52 -29.42
N PRO A 55 19.11 8.04 -28.25
CA PRO A 55 19.95 8.21 -27.06
C PRO A 55 21.35 7.61 -27.27
N TRP A 56 22.35 8.21 -26.62
CA TRP A 56 23.73 7.73 -26.66
C TRP A 56 23.86 6.22 -26.40
N SER A 57 23.24 5.72 -25.34
CA SER A 57 23.27 4.29 -24.96
C SER A 57 22.64 3.38 -26.01
N ALA A 58 21.52 3.78 -26.60
CA ALA A 58 20.85 3.03 -27.66
C ALA A 58 21.67 2.99 -28.95
N TRP A 59 22.30 4.11 -29.27
CA TRP A 59 23.21 4.18 -30.40
C TRP A 59 24.42 3.27 -30.26
N LEU A 60 25.04 3.22 -29.05
CA LEU A 60 26.13 2.28 -28.76
C LEU A 60 25.72 0.82 -28.95
N SER A 61 24.54 0.46 -28.49
CA SER A 61 23.99 -0.90 -28.72
C SER A 61 23.83 -1.22 -30.21
N HIS A 62 23.38 -0.22 -30.99
CA HIS A 62 23.27 -0.34 -32.44
C HIS A 62 24.65 -0.51 -33.09
N VAL A 63 25.64 0.27 -32.67
CA VAL A 63 27.05 0.17 -33.16
C VAL A 63 27.60 -1.22 -32.86
N LEU A 64 27.41 -1.75 -31.67
CA LEU A 64 27.81 -3.13 -31.32
C LEU A 64 27.19 -4.16 -32.27
N ALA A 65 25.86 -4.08 -32.44
CA ALA A 65 25.13 -5.02 -33.30
C ALA A 65 25.68 -4.97 -34.75
N GLN A 66 25.97 -3.78 -35.25
CA GLN A 66 26.48 -3.57 -36.58
C GLN A 66 27.90 -4.09 -36.74
N LEU A 67 28.80 -3.73 -35.80
CA LEU A 67 30.19 -4.21 -35.83
C LEU A 67 30.29 -5.73 -35.65
N SER A 68 29.39 -6.30 -34.91
CA SER A 68 29.31 -7.78 -34.75
C SER A 68 28.77 -8.45 -36.00
N PHE A 69 27.77 -7.85 -36.69
CA PHE A 69 27.23 -8.35 -37.95
C PHE A 69 28.28 -8.27 -39.07
N GLU A 70 29.13 -7.22 -39.07
CA GLU A 70 30.22 -7.03 -39.99
C GLU A 70 31.49 -7.85 -39.63
N GLU A 71 31.40 -8.71 -38.62
CA GLU A 71 32.49 -9.57 -38.13
C GLU A 71 33.73 -8.82 -37.62
N HIS A 72 33.58 -7.51 -37.32
CA HIS A 72 34.68 -6.72 -36.76
C HIS A 72 34.89 -6.95 -35.28
N ILE A 73 33.81 -7.34 -34.56
CA ILE A 73 33.83 -7.63 -33.14
C ILE A 73 33.15 -8.98 -32.92
N PRO A 74 33.70 -9.89 -32.10
CA PRO A 74 32.99 -11.09 -31.71
C PRO A 74 31.75 -10.69 -30.90
N ALA A 75 30.60 -11.24 -31.28
CA ALA A 75 29.38 -11.03 -30.52
C ALA A 75 29.48 -11.75 -29.16
N PRO A 76 29.22 -11.06 -28.04
CA PRO A 76 29.17 -11.75 -26.74
C PRO A 76 27.98 -12.68 -26.71
N ALA A 77 28.07 -13.80 -25.99
CA ALA A 77 26.95 -14.75 -25.83
C ALA A 77 25.73 -14.07 -25.17
N TYR A 78 25.98 -13.18 -24.23
CA TYR A 78 24.93 -12.45 -23.51
C TYR A 78 25.30 -10.97 -23.30
N VAL A 79 24.28 -10.12 -23.43
CA VAL A 79 24.33 -8.72 -22.98
C VAL A 79 23.32 -8.57 -21.84
N LEU A 80 23.82 -8.38 -20.62
CA LEU A 80 22.98 -8.22 -19.45
C LEU A 80 22.33 -6.83 -19.44
N ASP A 81 21.08 -6.75 -19.03
CA ASP A 81 20.49 -5.49 -18.66
C ASP A 81 20.87 -5.06 -17.24
N SER A 82 20.59 -3.83 -16.87
CA SER A 82 20.96 -3.28 -15.56
C SER A 82 20.39 -4.10 -14.39
N PHE A 83 19.18 -4.67 -14.53
CA PHE A 83 18.58 -5.49 -13.49
C PHE A 83 19.25 -6.85 -13.35
N SER A 84 19.59 -7.49 -14.47
CA SER A 84 20.35 -8.74 -14.48
C SER A 84 21.75 -8.55 -13.91
N ALA A 85 22.42 -7.45 -14.26
CA ALA A 85 23.71 -7.05 -13.69
C ALA A 85 23.62 -6.85 -12.17
N GLN A 86 22.64 -6.09 -11.69
CA GLN A 86 22.40 -5.90 -10.25
C GLN A 86 22.09 -7.22 -9.53
N THR A 87 21.33 -8.12 -10.16
CA THR A 87 21.04 -9.45 -9.60
C THR A 87 22.32 -10.28 -9.47
N LEU A 88 23.23 -10.19 -10.44
CA LEU A 88 24.52 -10.86 -10.37
C LEU A 88 25.39 -10.28 -9.25
N TRP A 89 25.46 -8.94 -9.11
CA TRP A 89 26.09 -8.28 -7.98
C TRP A 89 25.54 -8.74 -6.64
N THR A 90 24.22 -8.89 -6.52
CA THR A 90 23.57 -9.37 -5.29
C THR A 90 24.04 -10.79 -4.97
N LYS A 91 24.13 -11.69 -5.96
CA LYS A 91 24.64 -13.04 -5.76
C LYS A 91 26.11 -13.08 -5.34
N VAL A 92 26.97 -12.29 -5.99
CA VAL A 92 28.38 -12.16 -5.64
C VAL A 92 28.53 -11.75 -4.17
N ILE A 93 27.83 -10.69 -3.75
CA ILE A 93 27.88 -10.20 -2.37
C ILE A 93 27.33 -11.25 -1.40
N GLN A 94 26.23 -11.91 -1.74
CA GLN A 94 25.65 -12.96 -0.91
C GLN A 94 26.61 -14.12 -0.68
N ASP A 95 27.34 -14.54 -1.71
CA ASP A 95 28.28 -15.66 -1.62
C ASP A 95 29.55 -15.29 -0.84
N LEU A 96 30.10 -14.09 -1.07
CA LEU A 96 31.32 -13.62 -0.42
C LEU A 96 31.10 -13.17 1.03
N GLU A 97 29.93 -12.69 1.38
CA GLU A 97 29.57 -12.22 2.72
C GLU A 97 28.66 -13.23 3.47
N ALA A 98 28.66 -14.50 3.08
CA ALA A 98 27.81 -15.55 3.66
C ALA A 98 28.01 -15.72 5.18
N GLU A 99 29.24 -15.55 5.68
CA GLU A 99 29.57 -15.66 7.12
C GLU A 99 29.14 -14.43 7.91
N ARG A 100 29.05 -13.24 7.28
CA ARG A 100 28.65 -11.97 7.88
C ARG A 100 27.69 -11.22 6.96
N PRO A 101 26.45 -11.71 6.82
CA PRO A 101 25.52 -11.15 5.86
C PRO A 101 25.21 -9.69 6.17
N LEU A 102 25.20 -8.86 5.12
CA LEU A 102 24.80 -7.45 5.21
C LEU A 102 23.31 -7.33 5.48
N LEU A 103 22.90 -6.27 6.16
CA LEU A 103 21.48 -5.98 6.45
C LEU A 103 20.63 -5.85 5.18
N ASP A 104 21.17 -5.19 4.14
CA ASP A 104 20.50 -5.06 2.84
C ASP A 104 21.49 -5.30 1.69
N MET A 105 21.53 -6.55 1.25
CA MET A 105 22.39 -6.97 0.13
C MET A 105 21.97 -6.35 -1.20
N ASN A 106 20.68 -6.05 -1.40
CA ASN A 106 20.23 -5.44 -2.65
C ASN A 106 20.68 -3.98 -2.76
N GLN A 107 20.62 -3.23 -1.66
CA GLN A 107 21.10 -1.86 -1.61
C GLN A 107 22.64 -1.81 -1.78
N ALA A 108 23.36 -2.72 -1.14
CA ALA A 108 24.80 -2.87 -1.32
C ALA A 108 25.16 -3.18 -2.78
N ALA A 109 24.46 -4.11 -3.41
CA ALA A 109 24.65 -4.45 -4.82
C ALA A 109 24.38 -3.26 -5.77
N ALA A 110 23.33 -2.49 -5.51
CA ALA A 110 23.02 -1.29 -6.27
C ALA A 110 24.14 -0.25 -6.12
N ALA A 111 24.62 -0.02 -4.91
CA ALA A 111 25.69 0.94 -4.64
C ALA A 111 27.06 0.48 -5.23
N ALA A 112 27.35 -0.84 -5.20
CA ALA A 112 28.54 -1.41 -5.83
C ALA A 112 28.50 -1.30 -7.36
N MET A 113 27.34 -1.59 -7.98
CA MET A 113 27.16 -1.41 -9.41
C MET A 113 27.31 0.08 -9.82
N GLN A 114 26.80 1.01 -9.00
CA GLN A 114 27.00 2.44 -9.20
C GLN A 114 28.47 2.84 -9.05
N ALA A 115 29.20 2.25 -8.07
CA ALA A 115 30.62 2.49 -7.90
C ALA A 115 31.42 2.05 -9.12
N ASP A 116 31.17 0.85 -9.65
CA ASP A 116 31.86 0.35 -10.85
C ASP A 116 31.56 1.24 -12.06
N THR A 117 30.29 1.63 -12.25
CA THR A 117 29.90 2.55 -13.33
C THR A 117 30.61 3.91 -13.19
N LEU A 118 30.62 4.49 -11.98
CA LEU A 118 31.20 5.80 -11.72
C LEU A 118 32.72 5.77 -11.92
N MET A 119 33.40 4.73 -11.46
CA MET A 119 34.84 4.56 -11.66
C MET A 119 35.20 4.46 -13.14
N ASN A 120 34.43 3.72 -13.92
CA ASN A 120 34.66 3.54 -15.35
C ASN A 120 34.31 4.82 -16.12
N GLU A 121 33.22 5.52 -15.84
CA GLU A 121 32.80 6.74 -16.53
C GLU A 121 33.75 7.92 -16.25
N TRP A 122 34.18 8.09 -14.97
CA TRP A 122 34.97 9.23 -14.52
C TRP A 122 36.46 8.92 -14.40
N ASN A 123 36.89 7.71 -14.81
CA ASN A 123 38.28 7.26 -14.74
C ASN A 123 38.91 7.44 -13.34
N ILE A 124 38.11 7.04 -12.28
CA ILE A 124 38.52 7.23 -10.89
C ILE A 124 39.60 6.19 -10.54
N VAL A 125 40.75 6.68 -10.14
CA VAL A 125 41.87 5.87 -9.66
C VAL A 125 42.04 6.13 -8.15
N VAL A 126 42.04 5.06 -7.37
CA VAL A 126 42.27 5.11 -5.92
C VAL A 126 43.74 4.85 -5.64
N ALA A 127 44.43 5.82 -5.04
CA ALA A 127 45.86 5.69 -4.74
C ALA A 127 46.08 4.67 -3.61
N GLU A 128 47.22 3.94 -3.67
CA GLU A 128 47.68 3.11 -2.56
C GLU A 128 47.81 3.97 -1.28
N GLY A 129 47.22 3.48 -0.17
CA GLY A 129 47.19 4.16 1.11
C GLY A 129 45.97 5.10 1.33
N SER A 130 45.14 5.33 0.31
CA SER A 130 43.82 6.02 0.46
C SER A 130 42.62 5.06 0.41
N GLN A 131 42.89 3.76 0.37
CA GLN A 131 41.88 2.70 0.33
C GLN A 131 41.20 2.54 1.68
N THR A 132 39.86 2.54 1.69
CA THR A 132 39.03 2.24 2.88
C THR A 132 38.65 0.76 2.93
N GLU A 133 38.17 0.28 4.07
CA GLU A 133 37.71 -1.11 4.21
C GLU A 133 36.54 -1.39 3.26
N GLU A 134 35.63 -0.43 3.08
CA GLU A 134 34.50 -0.54 2.16
C GLU A 134 34.99 -0.66 0.71
N PHE A 135 36.01 0.12 0.33
CA PHE A 135 36.60 0.03 -1.00
C PHE A 135 37.26 -1.31 -1.25
N LEU A 136 38.01 -1.85 -0.28
CA LEU A 136 38.64 -3.18 -0.38
C LEU A 136 37.59 -4.29 -0.49
N SER A 137 36.49 -4.17 0.23
CA SER A 137 35.37 -5.11 0.12
C SER A 137 34.73 -5.03 -1.27
N PHE A 138 34.48 -3.82 -1.75
CA PHE A 138 33.97 -3.58 -3.10
C PHE A 138 34.89 -4.13 -4.18
N GLU A 139 36.21 -3.95 -4.09
CA GLU A 139 37.15 -4.51 -5.06
C GLU A 139 37.10 -6.06 -5.11
N ARG A 140 37.02 -6.73 -3.96
CA ARG A 140 36.84 -8.19 -3.92
C ARG A 140 35.54 -8.61 -4.63
N TRP A 141 34.43 -7.89 -4.39
CA TRP A 141 33.17 -8.18 -5.06
C TRP A 141 33.24 -7.90 -6.56
N ARG A 142 33.92 -6.83 -6.95
CA ARG A 142 34.14 -6.42 -8.35
C ARG A 142 34.93 -7.44 -9.14
N ASP A 143 35.96 -8.00 -8.54
CA ASP A 143 36.81 -9.01 -9.16
C ASP A 143 36.03 -10.34 -9.37
N ASP A 144 35.29 -10.79 -8.38
CA ASP A 144 34.45 -11.99 -8.51
C ASP A 144 33.32 -11.76 -9.53
N TYR A 145 32.69 -10.59 -9.49
CA TYR A 145 31.66 -10.20 -10.46
C TYR A 145 32.19 -10.26 -11.91
N ARG A 146 33.36 -9.70 -12.16
CA ARG A 146 34.02 -9.73 -13.49
C ARG A 146 34.41 -11.15 -13.90
N THR A 147 34.88 -11.94 -12.98
CA THR A 147 35.20 -13.35 -13.22
C THR A 147 33.97 -14.15 -13.65
N ARG A 148 32.83 -13.92 -12.98
CA ARG A 148 31.55 -14.57 -13.35
C ARG A 148 31.01 -14.07 -14.71
N LEU A 149 31.12 -12.80 -15.01
CA LEU A 149 30.74 -12.27 -16.33
C LEU A 149 31.56 -12.92 -17.44
N HIS A 150 32.88 -12.99 -17.25
CA HIS A 150 33.77 -13.64 -18.22
C HIS A 150 33.46 -15.12 -18.40
N ALA A 151 33.21 -15.85 -17.31
CA ALA A 151 32.83 -17.27 -17.36
C ALA A 151 31.50 -17.52 -18.11
N MET A 152 30.58 -16.53 -18.14
CA MET A 152 29.31 -16.59 -18.87
C MET A 152 29.43 -16.08 -20.32
N ASP A 153 30.61 -15.58 -20.76
CA ASP A 153 30.78 -14.82 -22.00
C ASP A 153 29.73 -13.69 -22.11
N ALA A 154 29.55 -12.91 -20.99
CA ALA A 154 28.57 -11.87 -20.86
C ALA A 154 29.20 -10.49 -20.67
N LEU A 155 28.55 -9.47 -21.20
CA LEU A 155 28.88 -8.06 -20.95
C LEU A 155 27.74 -7.41 -20.18
N ASP A 156 28.07 -6.60 -19.19
CA ASP A 156 27.13 -5.67 -18.56
C ASP A 156 27.12 -4.32 -19.29
N PRO A 157 26.18 -3.38 -18.97
CA PRO A 157 26.11 -2.08 -19.64
C PRO A 157 27.40 -1.25 -19.56
N SER A 158 28.17 -1.38 -18.46
CA SER A 158 29.41 -0.62 -18.30
C SER A 158 30.54 -1.21 -19.14
N GLN A 159 30.68 -2.54 -19.15
CA GLN A 159 31.69 -3.24 -19.93
C GLN A 159 31.39 -3.18 -21.43
N LEU A 160 30.10 -3.16 -21.82
CA LEU A 160 29.69 -3.02 -23.20
C LEU A 160 30.28 -1.75 -23.86
N ILE A 161 30.20 -0.61 -23.16
CA ILE A 161 30.74 0.65 -23.63
C ILE A 161 32.27 0.55 -23.82
N GLU A 162 32.96 -0.01 -22.83
CA GLU A 162 34.41 -0.18 -22.91
C GLU A 162 34.84 -1.12 -24.05
N HIS A 163 34.09 -2.21 -24.22
CA HIS A 163 34.30 -3.17 -25.29
C HIS A 163 34.20 -2.49 -26.67
N ILE A 164 33.18 -1.64 -26.88
CA ILE A 164 33.01 -0.89 -28.11
C ILE A 164 34.18 0.08 -28.34
N ILE A 165 34.56 0.87 -27.32
CA ILE A 165 35.62 1.85 -27.42
C ILE A 165 36.96 1.21 -27.81
N LEU A 166 37.32 0.11 -27.13
CA LEU A 166 38.56 -0.62 -27.42
C LEU A 166 38.63 -1.16 -28.86
N HIS A 167 37.48 -1.58 -29.40
CA HIS A 167 37.42 -2.06 -30.77
C HIS A 167 37.44 -0.93 -31.76
N LEU A 168 36.80 0.21 -31.48
CA LEU A 168 36.92 1.43 -32.29
C LEU A 168 38.35 1.95 -32.32
N GLU A 169 39.08 1.91 -31.20
CA GLU A 169 40.52 2.27 -31.14
C GLU A 169 41.39 1.36 -32.01
N LYS A 170 41.09 0.06 -32.10
CA LYS A 170 41.78 -0.88 -32.98
C LYS A 170 41.49 -0.52 -34.45
N LEU A 171 40.21 -0.31 -34.79
CA LEU A 171 39.78 0.02 -36.13
C LEU A 171 40.36 1.40 -36.60
N SER A 172 40.56 2.35 -35.69
CA SER A 172 41.21 3.64 -35.99
C SER A 172 42.70 3.48 -36.35
N ARG A 173 43.40 2.49 -35.72
CA ARG A 173 44.84 2.24 -35.94
C ARG A 173 45.12 1.36 -37.15
N ASP A 174 44.16 0.46 -37.48
CA ASP A 174 44.30 -0.43 -38.62
C ASP A 174 44.03 0.29 -39.93
N SER A 175 44.99 0.34 -40.83
CA SER A 175 44.90 0.99 -42.19
C SER A 175 43.99 0.23 -43.17
N VAL A 176 43.00 -0.49 -42.71
CA VAL A 176 42.05 -1.25 -43.52
C VAL A 176 40.97 -0.31 -44.13
N PRO A 177 40.63 -0.50 -45.44
CA PRO A 177 39.58 0.29 -46.07
C PRO A 177 38.24 0.12 -45.29
N ARG A 178 37.67 1.22 -44.85
CA ARG A 178 36.48 1.27 -43.99
C ARG A 178 35.24 0.70 -44.71
N GLN A 179 34.81 -0.46 -44.32
CA GLN A 179 33.46 -0.96 -44.59
C GLN A 179 32.52 -0.82 -43.38
N VAL A 180 32.94 -0.02 -42.37
CA VAL A 180 32.17 0.15 -41.15
C VAL A 180 31.15 1.27 -41.37
N SER A 181 29.87 0.97 -41.19
CA SER A 181 28.74 1.91 -41.32
C SER A 181 28.63 2.86 -40.11
N ILE A 182 29.73 3.56 -39.77
CA ILE A 182 29.68 4.62 -38.75
C ILE A 182 29.25 5.92 -39.43
N PRO A 183 28.35 6.72 -38.84
CA PRO A 183 27.95 8.01 -39.34
C PRO A 183 29.16 8.94 -39.54
N THR A 184 29.23 9.66 -40.65
CA THR A 184 30.30 10.68 -40.91
C THR A 184 30.06 11.96 -40.11
N HIS A 185 28.82 12.17 -39.63
CA HIS A 185 28.47 13.32 -38.79
C HIS A 185 27.72 12.87 -37.57
N ILE A 186 28.18 13.28 -36.41
CA ILE A 186 27.50 13.06 -35.12
C ILE A 186 27.15 14.43 -34.51
N VAL A 187 25.89 14.59 -34.14
CA VAL A 187 25.38 15.80 -33.50
C VAL A 187 24.92 15.47 -32.11
N LEU A 188 25.54 16.07 -31.10
CA LEU A 188 25.20 15.87 -29.68
C LEU A 188 24.08 16.83 -29.29
N ALA A 189 22.99 16.34 -28.73
CA ALA A 189 21.84 17.14 -28.32
C ALA A 189 21.51 16.95 -26.83
N GLY A 190 21.43 18.06 -26.09
CA GLY A 190 21.01 18.10 -24.69
C GLY A 190 22.05 17.63 -23.68
N PHE A 191 23.28 17.48 -24.04
CA PHE A 191 24.37 17.19 -23.10
C PHE A 191 24.80 18.47 -22.41
N SER A 192 24.76 18.47 -21.08
CA SER A 192 25.33 19.54 -20.24
C SER A 192 26.82 19.29 -19.95
N GLU A 193 27.24 18.02 -19.97
CA GLU A 193 28.60 17.58 -19.66
C GLU A 193 28.95 16.31 -20.43
N ILE A 194 30.22 16.08 -20.66
CA ILE A 194 30.77 14.84 -21.23
C ILE A 194 31.64 14.17 -20.19
N SER A 195 31.34 12.89 -19.87
CA SER A 195 32.20 12.07 -19.01
C SER A 195 33.56 11.85 -19.70
N PRO A 196 34.65 11.64 -18.93
CA PRO A 196 35.96 11.29 -19.50
C PRO A 196 35.91 10.10 -20.45
N ARG A 197 35.09 9.10 -20.15
CA ARG A 197 34.90 7.94 -21.00
C ARG A 197 34.21 8.26 -22.32
N MET A 198 33.13 9.05 -22.27
CA MET A 198 32.45 9.53 -23.47
C MET A 198 33.39 10.41 -24.30
N GLY A 199 34.19 11.29 -23.66
CA GLY A 199 35.21 12.11 -24.35
C GLY A 199 36.22 11.24 -25.08
N ARG A 200 36.67 10.12 -24.50
CA ARG A 200 37.56 9.16 -25.16
C ARG A 200 36.89 8.53 -26.39
N ALA A 201 35.63 8.11 -26.29
CA ALA A 201 34.89 7.56 -27.43
C ALA A 201 34.75 8.57 -28.56
N LEU A 202 34.40 9.84 -28.24
CA LEU A 202 34.29 10.93 -29.23
C LEU A 202 35.64 11.27 -29.88
N SER A 203 36.77 11.21 -29.13
CA SER A 203 38.11 11.39 -29.69
C SER A 203 38.45 10.35 -30.73
N VAL A 204 38.17 9.05 -30.42
CA VAL A 204 38.40 7.94 -31.36
C VAL A 204 37.56 8.11 -32.62
N LEU A 205 36.29 8.49 -32.49
CA LEU A 205 35.43 8.78 -33.65
C LEU A 205 35.96 9.94 -34.49
N SER A 206 36.49 11.02 -33.88
CA SER A 206 37.11 12.11 -34.58
C SER A 206 38.40 11.67 -35.34
N GLU A 207 39.21 10.79 -34.77
CA GLU A 207 40.36 10.19 -35.43
C GLU A 207 39.96 9.32 -36.65
N MET A 208 38.72 8.82 -36.64
CA MET A 208 38.10 8.08 -37.74
C MET A 208 37.40 9.00 -38.78
N ASP A 209 37.75 10.31 -38.85
CA ASP A 209 37.15 11.34 -39.69
C ASP A 209 35.63 11.58 -39.49
N VAL A 210 35.10 11.28 -38.32
CA VAL A 210 33.72 11.62 -37.95
C VAL A 210 33.69 13.06 -37.48
N THR A 211 32.89 13.89 -38.15
CA THR A 211 32.69 15.28 -37.75
C THR A 211 31.69 15.32 -36.58
N ILE A 212 32.10 15.87 -35.42
CA ILE A 212 31.27 15.99 -34.26
C ILE A 212 30.87 17.44 -34.04
N SER A 213 29.60 17.70 -33.78
CA SER A 213 29.06 19.02 -33.45
C SER A 213 28.02 18.93 -32.33
N VAL A 214 27.70 20.07 -31.73
CA VAL A 214 26.69 20.17 -30.65
C VAL A 214 25.48 20.90 -31.21
N LEU A 215 24.28 20.29 -31.05
CA LEU A 215 23.04 20.96 -31.46
C LEU A 215 22.82 22.17 -30.56
N SER A 216 23.06 23.34 -31.11
CA SER A 216 22.65 24.58 -30.52
C SER A 216 21.13 24.64 -30.59
N GLN A 217 20.48 24.31 -29.52
CA GLN A 217 19.11 24.74 -29.36
C GLN A 217 19.20 26.26 -29.36
N GLY A 218 18.61 26.92 -30.37
CA GLY A 218 18.62 28.38 -30.44
C GLY A 218 18.27 28.92 -29.06
N VAL A 219 19.27 29.53 -28.41
CA VAL A 219 19.06 30.13 -27.09
C VAL A 219 18.10 31.27 -27.34
N GLY A 220 16.82 31.02 -27.23
CA GLY A 220 15.82 32.07 -27.14
C GLY A 220 16.27 33.07 -26.07
N PRO A 221 15.84 34.32 -26.11
CA PRO A 221 16.12 35.25 -25.03
C PRO A 221 15.71 34.60 -23.71
N SER A 222 16.54 34.78 -22.66
CA SER A 222 16.16 34.32 -21.31
C SER A 222 14.76 34.80 -20.99
N GLY A 223 13.87 33.90 -20.59
CA GLY A 223 12.50 34.22 -20.25
C GLY A 223 12.44 35.20 -19.07
N GLN A 224 11.36 35.91 -18.97
CA GLN A 224 11.09 36.74 -17.80
C GLN A 224 10.78 35.81 -16.62
N VAL A 225 11.67 35.78 -15.63
CA VAL A 225 11.52 34.95 -14.44
C VAL A 225 10.79 35.72 -13.34
N LYS A 226 9.70 35.14 -12.85
CA LYS A 226 8.90 35.65 -11.71
C LYS A 226 8.96 34.65 -10.58
N ARG A 227 8.97 35.11 -9.32
CA ARG A 227 8.99 34.23 -8.15
C ARG A 227 7.70 34.28 -7.38
N VAL A 228 7.18 33.11 -6.96
CA VAL A 228 6.04 32.94 -6.07
C VAL A 228 6.49 32.22 -4.81
N LEU A 229 5.98 32.62 -3.64
CA LEU A 229 6.17 31.94 -2.37
C LEU A 229 4.83 31.37 -1.92
N ALA A 230 4.71 30.05 -1.87
CA ALA A 230 3.53 29.36 -1.39
C ALA A 230 3.63 29.04 0.11
N ALA A 231 2.51 28.91 0.81
CA ALA A 231 2.50 28.59 2.24
C ALA A 231 3.14 27.21 2.50
N HIS A 232 2.77 26.21 1.73
CA HIS A 232 3.27 24.83 1.82
C HIS A 232 3.23 24.15 0.43
N ALA A 233 3.84 22.98 0.30
CA ALA A 233 3.95 22.27 -0.99
C ALA A 233 2.58 21.97 -1.65
N GLN A 234 1.53 21.75 -0.87
CA GLN A 234 0.19 21.53 -1.41
C GLN A 234 -0.38 22.79 -2.05
N ALA A 235 -0.26 23.94 -1.36
CA ALA A 235 -0.65 25.23 -1.92
C ALA A 235 0.14 25.57 -3.19
N GLU A 236 1.42 25.24 -3.21
CA GLU A 236 2.28 25.43 -4.38
C GLU A 236 1.75 24.68 -5.61
N TRP A 237 1.38 23.40 -5.47
CA TRP A 237 0.76 22.61 -6.54
C TRP A 237 -0.60 23.15 -6.96
N GLN A 238 -1.44 23.57 -6.01
CA GLN A 238 -2.75 24.16 -6.30
C GLN A 238 -2.62 25.45 -7.11
N THR A 239 -1.69 26.31 -6.69
CA THR A 239 -1.41 27.58 -7.41
C THR A 239 -0.88 27.33 -8.82
N ALA A 240 0.06 26.39 -8.98
CA ALA A 240 0.59 26.01 -10.30
C ALA A 240 -0.49 25.41 -11.21
N ALA A 241 -1.38 24.57 -10.66
CA ALA A 241 -2.49 23.98 -11.41
C ALA A 241 -3.53 25.04 -11.81
N SER A 242 -3.83 26.01 -10.92
CA SER A 242 -4.71 27.15 -11.20
C SER A 242 -4.17 28.02 -12.31
N TRP A 243 -2.87 28.34 -12.27
CA TRP A 243 -2.18 29.03 -13.36
C TRP A 243 -2.29 28.25 -14.68
N ALA A 244 -2.01 26.97 -14.66
CA ALA A 244 -2.07 26.15 -15.86
C ALA A 244 -3.47 26.13 -16.47
N ARG A 245 -4.52 25.96 -15.64
CA ARG A 245 -5.93 26.05 -16.07
C ARG A 245 -6.21 27.38 -16.76
N GLN A 246 -5.85 28.50 -16.12
CA GLN A 246 -6.07 29.83 -16.65
C GLN A 246 -5.38 30.02 -18.01
N GLN A 247 -4.12 29.59 -18.12
CA GLN A 247 -3.36 29.70 -19.36
C GLN A 247 -3.96 28.85 -20.49
N LEU A 248 -4.36 27.61 -20.18
CA LEU A 248 -4.95 26.70 -21.16
C LEU A 248 -6.30 27.19 -21.69
N MET A 249 -7.10 27.83 -20.82
CA MET A 249 -8.40 28.40 -21.21
C MET A 249 -8.24 29.69 -22.03
N GLN A 250 -7.31 30.57 -21.63
CA GLN A 250 -7.09 31.84 -22.33
C GLN A 250 -6.41 31.68 -23.70
N ASN A 251 -5.60 30.65 -23.84
CA ASN A 251 -4.74 30.46 -25.03
C ASN A 251 -4.85 29.02 -25.57
N PRO A 252 -5.89 28.66 -26.31
CA PRO A 252 -6.18 27.27 -26.72
C PRO A 252 -5.14 26.66 -27.64
N GLU A 253 -4.29 27.44 -28.31
CA GLU A 253 -3.23 26.95 -29.23
C GLU A 253 -1.87 26.78 -28.55
N LYS A 254 -1.68 27.32 -27.33
CA LYS A 254 -0.40 27.34 -26.65
C LYS A 254 -0.16 26.12 -25.78
N ARG A 255 1.11 25.85 -25.52
CA ARG A 255 1.56 24.70 -24.70
C ARG A 255 2.30 25.19 -23.45
N TYR A 256 2.04 24.53 -22.34
CA TYR A 256 2.55 24.89 -21.02
C TYR A 256 3.20 23.70 -20.33
N ALA A 257 4.07 23.99 -19.36
CA ALA A 257 4.64 22.95 -18.51
C ALA A 257 4.65 23.34 -17.04
N ILE A 258 4.46 22.34 -16.20
CA ILE A 258 4.77 22.39 -14.77
C ILE A 258 5.99 21.49 -14.57
N VAL A 259 7.07 22.06 -14.03
CA VAL A 259 8.32 21.35 -13.76
C VAL A 259 8.49 21.22 -12.26
N ALA A 260 8.42 20.00 -11.74
CA ALA A 260 8.54 19.74 -10.31
C ALA A 260 9.92 19.17 -9.97
N SER A 261 10.56 19.75 -8.97
CA SER A 261 11.90 19.33 -8.54
C SER A 261 11.96 17.92 -7.94
N GLN A 262 10.85 17.44 -7.33
CA GLN A 262 10.71 16.11 -6.72
C GLN A 262 9.49 15.34 -7.26
N LEU A 263 9.24 15.44 -8.57
CA LEU A 263 8.05 14.90 -9.21
C LEU A 263 7.78 13.43 -8.85
N ASP A 264 8.79 12.57 -8.81
CA ASP A 264 8.63 11.14 -8.51
C ASP A 264 7.92 10.86 -7.18
N ARG A 265 8.15 11.70 -6.17
CA ARG A 265 7.49 11.59 -4.86
C ARG A 265 6.10 12.19 -4.85
N GLU A 266 5.88 13.21 -5.66
CA GLU A 266 4.69 14.06 -5.66
C GLU A 266 3.62 13.63 -6.66
N VAL A 267 3.93 12.73 -7.61
CA VAL A 267 2.99 12.28 -8.67
C VAL A 267 1.58 11.94 -8.18
N PRO A 268 1.38 11.15 -7.09
CA PRO A 268 0.03 10.79 -6.66
C PRO A 268 -0.79 12.02 -6.24
N TYR A 269 -0.14 12.99 -5.60
CA TYR A 269 -0.76 14.24 -5.19
C TYR A 269 -0.97 15.16 -6.39
N ALA A 270 0.06 15.37 -7.20
CA ALA A 270 0.01 16.20 -8.41
C ALA A 270 -1.15 15.79 -9.33
N ARG A 271 -1.32 14.48 -9.58
CA ARG A 271 -2.44 13.97 -10.38
C ARG A 271 -3.79 14.31 -9.78
N ARG A 272 -3.98 14.14 -8.46
CA ARG A 272 -5.25 14.48 -7.81
C ARG A 272 -5.59 15.97 -7.96
N VAL A 273 -4.60 16.84 -7.74
CA VAL A 273 -4.79 18.29 -7.89
C VAL A 273 -5.12 18.65 -9.33
N LEU A 274 -4.36 18.14 -10.29
CA LEU A 274 -4.60 18.42 -11.71
C LEU A 274 -5.91 17.83 -12.20
N ASP A 275 -6.24 16.59 -11.84
CA ASP A 275 -7.53 15.97 -12.17
C ASP A 275 -8.73 16.77 -11.63
N HIS A 276 -8.56 17.38 -10.44
CA HIS A 276 -9.60 18.22 -9.87
C HIS A 276 -9.67 19.60 -10.54
N MET A 277 -8.51 20.25 -10.70
CA MET A 277 -8.45 21.63 -11.19
C MET A 277 -8.70 21.77 -12.69
N LEU A 278 -8.38 20.75 -13.48
CA LEU A 278 -8.52 20.77 -14.94
C LEU A 278 -9.84 20.16 -15.43
N ARG A 279 -10.72 19.72 -14.52
CA ARG A 279 -12.10 19.37 -14.84
C ARG A 279 -12.93 20.65 -14.94
N ASP A 280 -13.69 20.79 -16.02
CA ASP A 280 -14.75 21.78 -16.11
C ASP A 280 -16.10 21.10 -15.99
N ASP A 281 -17.06 21.71 -15.30
CA ASP A 281 -18.37 21.12 -15.00
C ASP A 281 -19.26 20.90 -16.23
N ALA A 282 -18.85 21.40 -17.40
CA ALA A 282 -19.63 21.38 -18.63
C ALA A 282 -18.97 20.70 -19.83
N ASP A 283 -17.65 20.46 -19.81
CA ASP A 283 -16.89 19.97 -20.96
C ASP A 283 -15.90 18.84 -20.61
N GLU A 284 -15.32 18.20 -21.63
CA GLU A 284 -14.28 17.19 -21.45
C GLU A 284 -13.09 17.75 -20.63
N PRO A 285 -12.54 16.97 -19.69
CA PRO A 285 -11.43 17.42 -18.87
C PRO A 285 -10.23 17.77 -19.75
N LEU A 286 -9.56 18.89 -19.44
CA LEU A 286 -8.35 19.30 -20.13
C LEU A 286 -7.27 18.23 -19.95
N ALA A 287 -6.78 17.68 -21.06
CA ALA A 287 -5.79 16.61 -21.04
C ALA A 287 -4.41 17.14 -20.62
N PHE A 288 -3.71 16.38 -19.79
CA PHE A 288 -2.33 16.66 -19.40
C PHE A 288 -1.48 15.39 -19.39
N ASN A 289 -0.18 15.53 -19.59
CA ASN A 289 0.77 14.43 -19.56
C ASN A 289 1.71 14.56 -18.37
N VAL A 290 1.89 13.50 -17.61
CA VAL A 290 2.87 13.42 -16.52
C VAL A 290 4.03 12.53 -16.96
N ALA A 291 5.25 13.08 -16.94
CA ALA A 291 6.46 12.40 -17.43
C ALA A 291 7.11 11.49 -16.38
N VAL A 292 6.33 10.81 -15.57
CA VAL A 292 6.82 9.82 -14.60
C VAL A 292 6.26 8.46 -14.96
N ALA A 293 7.17 7.54 -15.21
CA ALA A 293 6.84 6.13 -15.40
C ALA A 293 6.56 5.48 -14.04
N ARG A 294 5.55 4.60 -13.99
CA ARG A 294 5.22 3.83 -12.78
C ARG A 294 5.77 2.41 -12.89
N PRO A 295 6.28 1.83 -11.79
CA PRO A 295 6.65 0.42 -11.78
C PRO A 295 5.51 -0.47 -12.28
N LEU A 296 5.80 -1.46 -13.10
CA LEU A 296 4.78 -2.39 -13.61
C LEU A 296 4.03 -3.11 -12.48
N SER A 297 4.69 -3.36 -11.36
CA SER A 297 4.09 -3.93 -10.14
C SER A 297 3.01 -3.05 -9.50
N GLU A 298 2.96 -1.75 -9.79
CA GLU A 298 1.97 -0.82 -9.23
C GLU A 298 0.74 -0.65 -10.11
N TRP A 299 0.79 -1.09 -11.35
CA TRP A 299 -0.37 -1.11 -12.22
C TRP A 299 -1.36 -2.19 -11.80
N ARG A 300 -2.65 -1.94 -11.97
CA ARG A 300 -3.70 -2.89 -11.56
C ARG A 300 -3.49 -4.28 -12.16
N ALA A 301 -3.22 -4.36 -13.47
CA ALA A 301 -2.93 -5.63 -14.14
C ALA A 301 -1.65 -6.29 -13.61
N GLY A 302 -0.60 -5.51 -13.33
CA GLY A 302 0.66 -6.03 -12.75
C GLY A 302 0.47 -6.60 -11.35
N ARG A 303 -0.28 -5.90 -10.49
CA ARG A 303 -0.65 -6.41 -9.16
C ARG A 303 -1.45 -7.70 -9.25
N ALA A 304 -2.42 -7.75 -10.16
CA ALA A 304 -3.24 -8.95 -10.37
C ALA A 304 -2.39 -10.14 -10.84
N MET A 305 -1.55 -9.94 -11.85
CA MET A 305 -0.63 -10.97 -12.36
C MET A 305 0.24 -11.55 -11.23
N LEU A 306 0.90 -10.68 -10.47
CA LEU A 306 1.80 -11.08 -9.39
C LEU A 306 1.04 -11.78 -8.24
N ALA A 307 -0.16 -11.30 -7.87
CA ALA A 307 -0.98 -11.88 -6.82
C ALA A 307 -1.48 -13.29 -7.19
N TRP A 308 -1.95 -13.48 -8.43
CA TRP A 308 -2.37 -14.80 -8.91
C TRP A 308 -1.21 -15.78 -8.92
N LEU A 309 -0.06 -15.43 -9.51
CA LEU A 309 1.13 -16.29 -9.51
C LEU A 309 1.59 -16.64 -8.10
N ARG A 310 1.59 -15.68 -7.17
CA ARG A 310 1.92 -15.91 -5.76
C ARG A 310 0.97 -16.94 -5.13
N THR A 311 -0.32 -16.85 -5.41
CA THR A 311 -1.32 -17.79 -4.88
C THR A 311 -0.99 -19.23 -5.29
N PHE A 312 -0.66 -19.48 -6.56
CA PHE A 312 -0.25 -20.81 -7.03
C PHE A 312 1.01 -21.31 -6.33
N VAL A 313 2.02 -20.47 -6.22
CA VAL A 313 3.28 -20.79 -5.53
C VAL A 313 3.03 -21.17 -4.07
N LEU A 314 2.32 -20.34 -3.31
CA LEU A 314 2.04 -20.57 -1.89
C LEU A 314 1.23 -21.85 -1.66
N MET A 315 0.21 -22.08 -2.48
CA MET A 315 -0.65 -23.27 -2.34
C MET A 315 0.09 -24.57 -2.66
N LYS A 316 1.08 -24.53 -3.57
CA LYS A 316 1.92 -25.71 -3.87
C LYS A 316 2.95 -25.97 -2.78
N ASP A 317 3.68 -24.93 -2.37
CA ASP A 317 4.83 -25.07 -1.46
C ASP A 317 4.41 -25.27 -0.01
N ARG A 318 3.43 -24.46 0.46
CA ARG A 318 3.02 -24.40 1.87
C ARG A 318 1.66 -25.03 2.15
N LYS A 319 0.85 -25.34 1.10
CA LYS A 319 -0.53 -25.80 1.18
C LYS A 319 -1.45 -24.86 1.98
N CYS A 320 -1.03 -23.63 2.16
CA CYS A 320 -1.77 -22.58 2.82
C CYS A 320 -1.22 -21.21 2.44
N ALA A 321 -2.03 -20.16 2.60
CA ALA A 321 -1.61 -18.79 2.42
C ALA A 321 -2.27 -17.89 3.47
N GLU A 322 -1.75 -16.68 3.62
CA GLU A 322 -2.40 -15.65 4.42
C GLU A 322 -3.64 -15.11 3.68
N PRO A 323 -4.72 -14.79 4.41
CA PRO A 323 -5.90 -14.19 3.79
C PRO A 323 -5.58 -12.94 2.95
N ALA A 324 -4.57 -12.16 3.34
CA ALA A 324 -4.13 -10.97 2.61
C ALA A 324 -3.62 -11.29 1.20
N ASP A 325 -2.82 -12.36 1.05
CA ASP A 325 -2.31 -12.80 -0.24
C ASP A 325 -3.45 -13.27 -1.17
N LEU A 326 -4.39 -14.04 -0.61
CA LEU A 326 -5.53 -14.58 -1.36
C LEU A 326 -6.54 -13.48 -1.69
N GLY A 327 -6.80 -12.58 -0.76
CA GLY A 327 -7.64 -11.41 -0.97
C GLY A 327 -7.09 -10.50 -2.06
N ALA A 328 -5.77 -10.29 -2.08
CA ALA A 328 -5.11 -9.54 -3.14
C ALA A 328 -5.38 -10.13 -4.54
N ALA A 329 -5.36 -11.46 -4.68
CA ALA A 329 -5.70 -12.12 -5.94
C ALA A 329 -7.19 -12.04 -6.29
N LEU A 330 -8.08 -12.34 -5.33
CA LEU A 330 -9.54 -12.31 -5.54
C LEU A 330 -10.05 -10.93 -5.93
N LEU A 331 -9.56 -9.88 -5.26
CA LEU A 331 -10.05 -8.51 -5.42
C LEU A 331 -9.36 -7.72 -6.54
N ALA A 332 -8.23 -8.21 -7.05
CA ALA A 332 -7.51 -7.53 -8.13
C ALA A 332 -8.29 -7.50 -9.45
N GLY A 333 -9.18 -8.45 -9.68
CA GLY A 333 -9.79 -8.68 -10.99
C GLY A 333 -8.80 -9.28 -11.99
N TYR A 334 -8.90 -8.89 -13.24
CA TYR A 334 -8.03 -9.35 -14.33
C TYR A 334 -7.94 -10.87 -14.44
N CYS A 335 -9.05 -11.57 -14.27
CA CYS A 335 -9.14 -13.03 -14.37
C CYS A 335 -10.54 -13.43 -14.82
N ALA A 336 -10.78 -14.74 -15.02
CA ALA A 336 -12.08 -15.26 -15.40
C ALA A 336 -13.18 -14.82 -14.42
N GLY A 337 -14.30 -14.32 -14.95
CA GLY A 337 -15.46 -13.89 -14.15
C GLY A 337 -15.26 -12.60 -13.34
N ASP A 338 -14.26 -11.78 -13.64
CA ASP A 338 -13.92 -10.57 -12.89
C ASP A 338 -15.05 -9.53 -12.78
N LEU A 339 -15.90 -9.40 -13.80
CA LEU A 339 -17.06 -8.50 -13.76
C LEU A 339 -18.28 -9.09 -13.04
N ARG A 340 -18.51 -10.40 -13.20
CA ARG A 340 -19.74 -11.04 -12.74
C ARG A 340 -19.69 -11.51 -11.30
N GLU A 341 -18.50 -11.84 -10.81
CA GLU A 341 -18.30 -12.50 -9.51
C GLU A 341 -17.66 -11.57 -8.45
N MET A 342 -17.39 -10.30 -8.77
CA MET A 342 -16.67 -9.39 -7.86
C MET A 342 -17.36 -9.26 -6.50
N GLY A 343 -18.68 -9.14 -6.47
CA GLY A 343 -19.43 -9.04 -5.21
C GLY A 343 -19.29 -10.30 -4.34
N MET A 344 -19.27 -11.49 -4.96
CA MET A 344 -19.07 -12.75 -4.22
C MET A 344 -17.63 -12.87 -3.71
N ARG A 345 -16.65 -12.48 -4.50
CA ARG A 345 -15.22 -12.47 -4.12
C ARG A 345 -14.99 -11.52 -2.94
N ALA A 346 -15.59 -10.33 -2.97
CA ALA A 346 -15.52 -9.37 -1.88
C ALA A 346 -16.14 -9.94 -0.58
N ARG A 347 -17.25 -10.69 -0.67
CA ARG A 347 -17.85 -11.36 0.49
C ARG A 347 -16.96 -12.47 1.06
N ILE A 348 -16.22 -13.19 0.21
CA ILE A 348 -15.25 -14.20 0.68
C ILE A 348 -14.13 -13.52 1.47
N ASP A 349 -13.55 -12.46 0.92
CA ASP A 349 -12.50 -11.68 1.59
C ASP A 349 -12.97 -11.07 2.91
N ALA A 350 -14.13 -10.41 2.91
CA ALA A 350 -14.73 -9.83 4.12
C ALA A 350 -14.97 -10.90 5.21
N ARG A 351 -15.41 -12.11 4.84
CA ARG A 351 -15.61 -13.21 5.79
C ARG A 351 -14.31 -13.66 6.46
N TRP A 352 -13.20 -13.71 5.73
CA TRP A 352 -11.89 -14.02 6.32
C TRP A 352 -11.44 -12.95 7.30
N ARG A 353 -11.67 -11.68 6.99
CA ARG A 353 -11.36 -10.54 7.86
C ARG A 353 -12.26 -10.54 9.09
N ASP A 354 -13.56 -10.77 8.94
CA ASP A 354 -14.50 -10.82 10.05
C ASP A 354 -14.18 -11.95 11.04
N ARG A 355 -13.78 -13.09 10.51
CA ARG A 355 -13.34 -14.23 11.32
C ARG A 355 -11.93 -14.10 11.88
N GLN A 356 -11.23 -13.02 11.52
CA GLN A 356 -9.85 -12.77 11.92
C GLN A 356 -8.92 -13.96 11.63
N MET A 357 -9.12 -14.57 10.45
CA MET A 357 -8.32 -15.72 10.04
C MET A 357 -6.88 -15.26 9.74
N THR A 358 -5.90 -16.01 10.25
CA THR A 358 -4.48 -15.78 9.97
C THR A 358 -3.95 -16.65 8.83
N ARG A 359 -4.65 -17.75 8.53
CA ARG A 359 -4.27 -18.71 7.47
C ARG A 359 -5.51 -19.29 6.81
N VAL A 360 -5.40 -19.54 5.52
CA VAL A 360 -6.37 -20.29 4.72
C VAL A 360 -5.65 -21.50 4.14
N THR A 361 -6.11 -22.69 4.49
CA THR A 361 -5.57 -23.94 3.96
C THR A 361 -6.00 -24.15 2.51
N PHE A 362 -5.33 -25.04 1.78
CA PHE A 362 -5.71 -25.39 0.40
C PHE A 362 -7.19 -25.87 0.32
N ALA A 363 -7.63 -26.70 1.25
CA ALA A 363 -9.03 -27.14 1.32
C ALA A 363 -9.98 -25.95 1.60
N GLY A 364 -9.59 -25.02 2.47
CA GLY A 364 -10.35 -23.81 2.75
C GLY A 364 -10.45 -22.90 1.53
N TRP A 365 -9.38 -22.76 0.78
CA TRP A 365 -9.33 -22.02 -0.48
C TRP A 365 -10.24 -22.63 -1.55
N THR A 366 -10.12 -23.95 -1.77
CA THR A 366 -10.94 -24.65 -2.77
C THR A 366 -12.44 -24.49 -2.43
N ARG A 367 -12.82 -24.69 -1.16
CA ARG A 367 -14.21 -24.49 -0.70
C ARG A 367 -14.68 -23.03 -0.88
N ALA A 368 -13.80 -22.06 -0.66
CA ALA A 368 -14.14 -20.66 -0.88
C ALA A 368 -14.44 -20.33 -2.34
N LEU A 369 -13.81 -21.04 -3.28
CA LEU A 369 -14.02 -20.86 -4.73
C LEU A 369 -15.25 -21.61 -5.27
N GLU A 370 -15.83 -22.59 -4.56
CA GLU A 370 -17.00 -23.36 -5.01
C GLU A 370 -18.19 -22.50 -5.47
N PRO A 371 -18.54 -21.39 -4.80
CA PRO A 371 -19.63 -20.51 -5.23
C PRO A 371 -19.30 -19.67 -6.48
N LEU A 372 -18.03 -19.61 -6.91
CA LEU A 372 -17.57 -18.84 -8.05
C LEU A 372 -17.63 -19.73 -9.31
N LEU A 373 -18.75 -19.64 -10.03
CA LEU A 373 -19.06 -20.55 -11.15
C LEU A 373 -18.15 -20.40 -12.37
N ILE A 374 -17.44 -19.27 -12.47
CA ILE A 374 -16.51 -18.98 -13.59
C ILE A 374 -15.05 -19.14 -13.11
N LEU A 375 -14.67 -18.49 -12.00
CA LEU A 375 -13.31 -18.57 -11.47
C LEU A 375 -12.98 -19.94 -10.89
N GLY A 376 -13.92 -20.61 -10.21
CA GLY A 376 -13.68 -21.91 -9.59
C GLY A 376 -13.20 -22.97 -10.60
N PRO A 377 -13.91 -23.21 -11.72
CA PRO A 377 -13.45 -24.10 -12.78
C PRO A 377 -12.12 -23.69 -13.42
N ALA A 378 -11.90 -22.38 -13.67
CA ALA A 378 -10.65 -21.87 -14.22
C ALA A 378 -9.47 -22.16 -13.28
N TRP A 379 -9.66 -21.94 -11.98
CA TRP A 379 -8.67 -22.29 -10.95
C TRP A 379 -8.38 -23.80 -10.94
N GLN A 380 -9.41 -24.66 -10.95
CA GLN A 380 -9.22 -26.11 -10.93
C GLN A 380 -8.40 -26.60 -12.13
N LEU A 381 -8.71 -26.10 -13.34
CA LEU A 381 -7.97 -26.43 -14.54
C LEU A 381 -6.51 -25.97 -14.47
N ALA A 382 -6.28 -24.74 -14.06
CA ALA A 382 -4.95 -24.19 -13.90
C ALA A 382 -4.17 -24.93 -12.80
N TRP A 383 -4.82 -25.25 -11.68
CA TRP A 383 -4.22 -25.99 -10.58
C TRP A 383 -3.82 -27.42 -10.95
N GLN A 384 -4.70 -28.13 -11.68
CA GLN A 384 -4.38 -29.48 -12.17
C GLN A 384 -3.07 -29.46 -12.98
N LYS A 385 -2.94 -28.51 -13.91
CA LYS A 385 -1.72 -28.36 -14.70
C LYS A 385 -0.52 -27.91 -13.85
N TRP A 386 -0.75 -27.06 -12.85
CA TRP A 386 0.29 -26.59 -11.96
C TRP A 386 0.92 -27.72 -11.13
N GLN A 387 0.18 -28.75 -10.78
CA GLN A 387 0.69 -29.92 -10.06
C GLN A 387 1.74 -30.70 -10.83
N ASP A 388 1.66 -30.74 -12.17
CA ASP A 388 2.55 -31.47 -13.05
C ASP A 388 3.91 -30.76 -13.26
N TYR A 389 4.03 -29.47 -12.89
CA TYR A 389 5.25 -28.71 -13.09
C TYR A 389 6.37 -29.12 -12.12
N PRO A 390 7.64 -29.05 -12.56
CA PRO A 390 8.78 -29.47 -11.77
C PRO A 390 8.95 -28.59 -10.52
N ARG A 391 9.65 -29.13 -9.51
CA ARG A 391 9.99 -28.34 -8.31
C ARG A 391 11.06 -27.28 -8.59
N GLN A 392 11.94 -27.54 -9.54
CA GLN A 392 12.97 -26.63 -10.02
C GLN A 392 12.97 -26.64 -11.55
N ALA A 393 13.10 -25.47 -12.14
CA ALA A 393 13.25 -25.26 -13.57
C ALA A 393 14.10 -23.99 -13.81
N ASP A 394 14.58 -23.82 -15.02
CA ASP A 394 15.17 -22.58 -15.44
C ASP A 394 14.11 -21.48 -15.62
N VAL A 395 14.56 -20.22 -15.61
CA VAL A 395 13.63 -19.07 -15.67
C VAL A 395 12.93 -18.94 -17.03
N GLN A 396 13.46 -19.51 -18.09
CA GLN A 396 12.80 -19.56 -19.39
C GLN A 396 11.58 -20.50 -19.32
N THR A 397 11.74 -21.66 -18.72
CA THR A 397 10.66 -22.61 -18.44
C THR A 397 9.64 -21.99 -17.48
N TRP A 398 10.09 -21.31 -16.40
CA TRP A 398 9.18 -20.61 -15.49
C TRP A 398 8.39 -19.50 -16.18
N SER A 399 8.98 -18.76 -17.11
CA SER A 399 8.25 -17.74 -17.90
C SER A 399 7.10 -18.36 -18.68
N GLN A 400 7.32 -19.51 -19.31
CA GLN A 400 6.29 -20.26 -20.05
C GLN A 400 5.21 -20.81 -19.10
N ILE A 401 5.60 -21.34 -17.93
CA ILE A 401 4.69 -21.83 -16.91
C ILE A 401 3.79 -20.69 -16.41
N PHE A 402 4.37 -19.55 -16.09
CA PHE A 402 3.63 -18.36 -15.62
C PHE A 402 2.64 -17.87 -16.68
N ARG A 403 3.06 -17.76 -17.96
CA ARG A 403 2.15 -17.41 -19.07
C ARG A 403 0.99 -18.38 -19.20
N SER A 404 1.28 -19.68 -19.20
CA SER A 404 0.26 -20.72 -19.28
C SER A 404 -0.72 -20.66 -18.12
N THR A 405 -0.23 -20.46 -16.91
CA THR A 405 -1.05 -20.35 -15.70
C THR A 405 -1.96 -19.12 -15.75
N LEU A 406 -1.41 -17.97 -16.15
CA LEU A 406 -2.17 -16.73 -16.32
C LEU A 406 -3.27 -16.88 -17.39
N SER A 407 -2.95 -17.50 -18.51
CA SER A 407 -3.93 -17.80 -19.56
C SER A 407 -5.06 -18.70 -19.06
N LEU A 408 -4.75 -19.75 -18.30
CA LEU A 408 -5.75 -20.70 -17.77
C LEU A 408 -6.65 -20.05 -16.72
N ILE A 409 -6.12 -19.15 -15.89
CA ILE A 409 -6.94 -18.39 -14.93
C ILE A 409 -7.74 -17.26 -15.59
N GLY A 410 -7.57 -17.04 -16.91
CA GLY A 410 -8.29 -16.07 -17.72
C GLY A 410 -7.73 -14.64 -17.67
N PHE A 411 -6.44 -14.47 -17.34
CA PHE A 411 -5.76 -13.15 -17.42
C PHE A 411 -5.66 -12.69 -18.89
N PRO A 412 -5.92 -11.43 -19.23
CA PRO A 412 -6.13 -10.24 -18.38
C PRO A 412 -7.61 -9.95 -18.02
N GLY A 413 -8.51 -10.92 -18.07
CA GLY A 413 -9.91 -10.75 -17.71
C GLY A 413 -10.81 -10.37 -18.88
N GLN A 414 -12.07 -10.07 -18.56
CA GLN A 414 -13.11 -9.71 -19.54
C GLN A 414 -13.46 -8.21 -19.52
N THR A 415 -12.82 -7.42 -18.65
CA THR A 415 -13.06 -5.98 -18.57
C THR A 415 -12.66 -5.30 -19.87
N GLN A 416 -13.48 -4.40 -20.38
CA GLN A 416 -13.12 -3.57 -21.53
C GLN A 416 -11.83 -2.83 -21.19
N GLN A 417 -10.75 -3.18 -21.87
CA GLN A 417 -9.45 -2.57 -21.62
C GLN A 417 -9.39 -1.20 -22.31
N SER A 418 -9.13 -0.16 -21.53
CA SER A 418 -8.71 1.12 -22.11
C SER A 418 -7.40 0.93 -22.87
N SER A 419 -7.09 1.85 -23.79
CA SER A 419 -5.80 1.85 -24.51
C SER A 419 -4.60 1.74 -23.58
N VAL A 420 -4.65 2.40 -22.41
CA VAL A 420 -3.61 2.31 -21.39
C VAL A 420 -3.52 0.91 -20.77
N ALA A 421 -4.67 0.29 -20.46
CA ALA A 421 -4.69 -1.06 -19.88
C ALA A 421 -4.13 -2.10 -20.85
N TYR A 422 -4.43 -1.96 -22.15
CA TYR A 422 -3.86 -2.80 -23.20
C TYR A 422 -2.33 -2.64 -23.28
N GLN A 423 -1.82 -1.41 -23.31
CA GLN A 423 -0.38 -1.14 -23.33
C GLN A 423 0.34 -1.70 -22.09
N VAL A 424 -0.29 -1.63 -20.91
CA VAL A 424 0.24 -2.24 -19.68
C VAL A 424 0.30 -3.77 -19.83
N THR A 425 -0.71 -4.39 -20.41
CA THR A 425 -0.73 -5.85 -20.61
C THR A 425 0.37 -6.30 -21.58
N GLU A 426 0.62 -5.56 -22.66
CA GLU A 426 1.75 -5.80 -23.56
C GLU A 426 3.10 -5.64 -22.83
N ALA A 427 3.24 -4.61 -21.99
CA ALA A 427 4.44 -4.39 -21.20
C ALA A 427 4.68 -5.53 -20.18
N LEU A 428 3.62 -6.12 -19.62
CA LEU A 428 3.72 -7.28 -18.72
C LEU A 428 4.13 -8.56 -19.47
N ASP A 429 3.69 -8.73 -20.71
CA ASP A 429 4.14 -9.84 -21.55
C ASP A 429 5.62 -9.70 -21.91
N ALA A 430 6.05 -8.50 -22.31
CA ALA A 430 7.46 -8.18 -22.54
C ALA A 430 8.30 -8.33 -21.26
N LEU A 431 7.72 -8.09 -20.06
CA LEU A 431 8.39 -8.34 -18.78
C LEU A 431 8.69 -9.84 -18.59
N LEU A 432 7.77 -10.73 -18.97
CA LEU A 432 7.99 -12.18 -18.90
C LEU A 432 9.08 -12.63 -19.89
N ASP A 433 9.22 -11.99 -21.06
CA ASP A 433 10.34 -12.24 -21.98
C ASP A 433 11.66 -11.75 -21.43
N ARG A 434 11.65 -10.59 -20.76
CA ARG A 434 12.82 -10.07 -20.07
C ARG A 434 13.24 -10.96 -18.93
N PHE A 435 12.29 -11.50 -18.16
CA PHE A 435 12.53 -12.47 -17.11
C PHE A 435 13.18 -13.75 -17.66
N ALA A 436 12.70 -14.28 -18.79
CA ALA A 436 13.29 -15.46 -19.45
C ALA A 436 14.77 -15.22 -19.83
N ARG A 437 15.14 -14.01 -20.24
CA ARG A 437 16.53 -13.64 -20.57
C ARG A 437 17.49 -13.61 -19.41
N MET A 438 17.00 -13.69 -18.16
CA MET A 438 17.83 -13.78 -16.95
C MET A 438 18.43 -15.18 -16.73
N LEU A 439 18.23 -16.11 -17.65
CA LEU A 439 18.74 -17.49 -17.58
C LEU A 439 20.23 -17.58 -17.19
N PRO A 440 21.17 -16.81 -17.77
CA PRO A 440 22.59 -16.90 -17.42
C PRO A 440 22.86 -16.57 -15.95
N VAL A 441 22.10 -15.63 -15.41
CA VAL A 441 22.27 -15.15 -14.03
C VAL A 441 21.55 -16.02 -13.02
N LEU A 442 20.31 -16.43 -13.28
CA LEU A 442 19.47 -17.13 -12.29
C LEU A 442 19.63 -18.66 -12.34
N GLY A 443 19.83 -19.25 -13.54
CA GLY A 443 19.92 -20.69 -13.71
C GLY A 443 18.65 -21.44 -13.28
N LEU A 444 18.83 -22.59 -12.62
CA LEU A 444 17.73 -23.39 -12.06
C LEU A 444 17.25 -22.78 -10.75
N THR A 445 15.93 -22.56 -10.63
CA THR A 445 15.30 -21.94 -9.47
C THR A 445 14.03 -22.69 -9.06
N SER A 446 13.61 -22.53 -7.80
CA SER A 446 12.28 -22.94 -7.35
C SER A 446 11.19 -21.98 -7.88
N ALA A 447 9.92 -22.41 -7.83
CA ALA A 447 8.79 -21.54 -8.16
C ALA A 447 8.76 -20.26 -7.31
N SER A 448 9.08 -20.36 -6.02
CA SER A 448 9.14 -19.25 -5.08
C SER A 448 10.23 -18.24 -5.44
N ASP A 449 11.42 -18.71 -5.78
CA ASP A 449 12.54 -17.86 -6.17
C ASP A 449 12.30 -17.20 -7.52
N ALA A 450 11.73 -17.96 -8.48
CA ALA A 450 11.31 -17.45 -9.79
C ALA A 450 10.27 -16.34 -9.65
N TRP A 451 9.24 -16.53 -8.81
CA TRP A 451 8.25 -15.49 -8.53
C TRP A 451 8.89 -14.28 -7.84
N THR A 452 9.80 -14.50 -6.89
CA THR A 452 10.49 -13.41 -6.18
C THR A 452 11.34 -12.58 -7.15
N ALA A 453 12.04 -13.21 -8.07
CA ALA A 453 12.83 -12.54 -9.11
C ALA A 453 11.92 -11.76 -10.07
N LEU A 454 10.82 -12.36 -10.53
CA LEU A 454 9.83 -11.68 -11.39
C LEU A 454 9.20 -10.46 -10.69
N ASN A 455 8.85 -10.59 -9.42
CA ASN A 455 8.28 -9.48 -8.64
C ASN A 455 9.28 -8.33 -8.47
N ARG A 456 10.57 -8.62 -8.22
CA ARG A 456 11.62 -7.61 -8.19
C ARG A 456 11.80 -6.94 -9.55
N LEU A 457 11.83 -7.72 -10.62
CA LEU A 457 11.93 -7.22 -11.98
C LEU A 457 10.74 -6.31 -12.31
N ALA A 458 9.51 -6.67 -11.92
CA ALA A 458 8.31 -5.84 -12.12
C ALA A 458 8.35 -4.52 -11.33
N ARG A 459 8.97 -4.52 -10.13
CA ARG A 459 9.18 -3.31 -9.33
C ARG A 459 10.23 -2.37 -9.92
N SER A 460 11.27 -2.92 -10.54
CA SER A 460 12.33 -2.14 -11.18
C SER A 460 12.00 -1.70 -12.60
N SER A 461 11.02 -2.36 -13.24
CA SER A 461 10.62 -2.06 -14.62
C SER A 461 9.51 -1.02 -14.62
N SER A 462 9.87 0.20 -14.98
CA SER A 462 8.93 1.31 -15.09
C SER A 462 8.26 1.33 -16.46
N PHE A 463 6.96 1.63 -16.48
CA PHE A 463 6.17 1.78 -17.68
C PHE A 463 5.44 3.12 -17.71
N GLN A 464 5.48 3.79 -18.83
CA GLN A 464 4.76 5.03 -19.10
C GLN A 464 3.87 4.80 -20.34
N PRO A 465 2.54 5.01 -20.23
CA PRO A 465 1.65 4.98 -21.39
C PRO A 465 2.04 5.99 -22.46
N GLN A 466 1.62 5.73 -23.68
CA GLN A 466 1.78 6.69 -24.77
C GLN A 466 1.15 8.03 -24.38
N ARG A 467 1.84 9.10 -24.76
CA ARG A 467 1.40 10.46 -24.52
C ARG A 467 0.08 10.73 -25.24
N ASP A 468 -0.84 11.39 -24.55
CA ASP A 468 -2.01 11.95 -25.20
C ASP A 468 -1.58 13.12 -26.12
N ALA A 469 -1.83 12.98 -27.42
CA ALA A 469 -1.45 13.96 -28.41
C ALA A 469 -2.24 15.29 -28.27
N SER A 470 -3.43 15.25 -27.69
CA SER A 470 -4.28 16.43 -27.44
C SER A 470 -3.82 17.26 -26.25
N ALA A 471 -3.02 16.66 -25.34
CA ALA A 471 -2.58 17.34 -24.15
C ALA A 471 -1.61 18.49 -24.42
N ARG A 472 -1.96 19.65 -23.91
CA ARG A 472 -1.18 20.88 -24.03
C ARG A 472 -0.44 21.28 -22.76
N LEU A 473 -0.64 20.53 -21.67
CA LEU A 473 0.09 20.66 -20.42
C LEU A 473 1.01 19.45 -20.23
N ASP A 474 2.29 19.73 -20.01
CA ASP A 474 3.28 18.74 -19.62
C ASP A 474 3.67 18.92 -18.15
N VAL A 475 3.71 17.82 -17.39
CA VAL A 475 4.18 17.79 -16.00
C VAL A 475 5.46 16.96 -15.96
N LEU A 476 6.56 17.55 -15.52
CA LEU A 476 7.92 17.09 -15.76
C LEU A 476 8.79 17.22 -14.52
N GLY A 477 9.83 16.38 -14.42
CA GLY A 477 10.97 16.65 -13.55
C GLY A 477 11.97 17.65 -14.19
N LEU A 478 12.95 18.10 -13.41
CA LEU A 478 13.95 19.08 -13.87
C LEU A 478 14.72 18.59 -15.09
N LEU A 479 15.17 17.33 -15.07
CA LEU A 479 15.94 16.74 -16.18
C LEU A 479 15.09 16.46 -17.43
N GLU A 480 13.83 16.13 -17.23
CA GLU A 480 12.91 15.89 -18.33
C GLU A 480 12.50 17.18 -19.04
N ALA A 481 12.58 18.31 -18.37
CA ALA A 481 12.28 19.62 -18.95
C ALA A 481 13.46 20.19 -19.77
N GLU A 482 14.66 19.65 -19.59
CA GLU A 482 15.85 20.13 -20.30
C GLU A 482 15.69 19.94 -21.81
N GLY A 483 15.90 21.00 -22.55
CA GLY A 483 15.78 21.01 -24.02
C GLY A 483 14.35 21.03 -24.55
N GLY A 484 13.33 21.15 -23.70
CA GLY A 484 11.94 21.40 -24.11
C GLY A 484 11.66 22.88 -24.37
N HIS A 485 10.60 23.18 -25.14
CA HIS A 485 10.14 24.55 -25.39
C HIS A 485 8.62 24.64 -25.22
N TRP A 486 8.20 25.63 -24.45
CA TRP A 486 6.79 25.90 -24.12
C TRP A 486 6.53 27.42 -24.22
N ASP A 487 5.27 27.80 -24.23
CA ASP A 487 4.87 29.22 -24.20
C ASP A 487 4.94 29.79 -22.78
N GLY A 488 4.86 28.93 -21.75
CA GLY A 488 5.05 29.28 -20.36
C GLY A 488 5.40 28.07 -19.53
N VAL A 489 6.21 28.28 -18.49
CA VAL A 489 6.68 27.20 -17.58
C VAL A 489 6.56 27.64 -16.14
N TRP A 490 6.02 26.76 -15.28
CA TRP A 490 6.07 26.89 -13.83
C TRP A 490 7.02 25.87 -13.24
N ILE A 491 8.05 26.31 -12.54
CA ILE A 491 9.05 25.46 -11.89
C ILE A 491 8.80 25.52 -10.38
N LEU A 492 8.38 24.42 -9.77
CA LEU A 492 8.00 24.35 -8.35
C LEU A 492 8.97 23.52 -7.50
N GLY A 493 8.92 23.74 -6.18
CA GLY A 493 9.71 23.00 -5.20
C GLY A 493 11.17 23.45 -5.12
N LEU A 494 11.51 24.68 -5.48
CA LEU A 494 12.87 25.19 -5.48
C LEU A 494 13.30 25.68 -4.07
N THR A 495 13.62 24.72 -3.20
CA THR A 495 14.18 24.98 -1.87
C THR A 495 15.70 24.80 -1.85
N ASP A 496 16.39 25.30 -0.81
CA ASP A 496 17.83 25.17 -0.61
C ASP A 496 18.30 23.72 -0.37
N GLU A 497 17.38 22.82 -0.02
CA GLU A 497 17.66 21.38 0.14
C GLU A 497 17.56 20.58 -1.17
N VAL A 498 16.87 21.14 -2.15
CA VAL A 498 16.56 20.45 -3.41
C VAL A 498 17.45 20.93 -4.54
N LEU A 499 17.70 22.23 -4.63
CA LEU A 499 18.52 22.83 -5.68
C LEU A 499 19.38 24.01 -5.15
N PRO A 500 20.67 23.77 -4.88
CA PRO A 500 21.44 22.55 -5.13
C PRO A 500 21.10 21.43 -4.14
N ALA A 501 21.19 20.19 -4.61
CA ALA A 501 21.02 19.03 -3.74
C ALA A 501 22.25 18.82 -2.84
N ALA A 502 22.05 18.16 -1.70
CA ALA A 502 23.17 17.76 -0.86
C ALA A 502 24.04 16.73 -1.58
N PRO A 503 25.37 16.79 -1.46
CA PRO A 503 26.28 15.79 -2.00
C PRO A 503 25.94 14.40 -1.51
N LYS A 504 26.03 13.42 -2.40
CA LYS A 504 25.82 11.99 -2.09
C LYS A 504 26.92 11.17 -2.73
N PRO A 505 28.18 11.26 -2.23
CA PRO A 505 29.27 10.46 -2.76
C PRO A 505 28.98 8.97 -2.59
N ASN A 506 29.48 8.16 -3.53
CA ASN A 506 29.32 6.72 -3.42
C ASN A 506 30.15 6.17 -2.23
N PRO A 507 29.54 5.37 -1.31
CA PRO A 507 30.21 4.94 -0.09
C PRO A 507 31.38 3.96 -0.34
N PHE A 508 31.39 3.25 -1.45
CA PHE A 508 32.43 2.28 -1.80
C PHE A 508 33.67 2.87 -2.50
N ILE A 509 33.63 4.16 -2.83
CA ILE A 509 34.78 4.84 -3.42
C ILE A 509 35.29 5.91 -2.44
N PRO A 510 36.56 5.91 -2.08
CA PRO A 510 37.11 6.94 -1.18
C PRO A 510 36.78 8.35 -1.67
N LEU A 511 36.28 9.20 -0.76
CA LEU A 511 35.84 10.55 -1.11
C LEU A 511 36.96 11.40 -1.73
N SER A 512 38.22 11.19 -1.32
CA SER A 512 39.38 11.86 -1.89
C SER A 512 39.54 11.55 -3.39
N ALA A 513 39.35 10.32 -3.79
CA ALA A 513 39.42 9.90 -5.19
C ALA A 513 38.27 10.47 -6.02
N GLN A 514 37.05 10.48 -5.47
CA GLN A 514 35.89 11.10 -6.13
C GLN A 514 36.09 12.62 -6.34
N ARG A 515 36.67 13.32 -5.36
CA ARG A 515 37.00 14.75 -5.45
C ARG A 515 38.04 15.04 -6.51
N VAL A 516 39.12 14.26 -6.56
CA VAL A 516 40.18 14.44 -7.57
C VAL A 516 39.63 14.23 -8.98
N ALA A 517 38.75 13.26 -9.16
CA ALA A 517 38.11 13.01 -10.46
C ALA A 517 36.94 13.98 -10.76
N GLN A 518 36.59 14.87 -9.87
CA GLN A 518 35.43 15.76 -9.99
C GLN A 518 34.12 15.00 -10.30
N ALA A 519 33.96 13.83 -9.67
CA ALA A 519 32.82 12.96 -9.93
C ALA A 519 31.49 13.65 -9.54
N PRO A 520 30.40 13.38 -10.23
CA PRO A 520 29.07 13.87 -9.86
C PRO A 520 28.70 13.52 -8.42
N ARG A 521 28.03 14.41 -7.75
CA ARG A 521 27.57 14.29 -6.34
C ARG A 521 28.67 14.18 -5.28
N ALA A 522 29.94 14.39 -5.67
CA ALA A 522 31.05 14.22 -4.74
C ALA A 522 31.25 15.40 -3.79
N THR A 523 30.92 16.63 -4.20
CA THR A 523 31.15 17.86 -3.41
C THR A 523 30.01 18.86 -3.55
N PRO A 524 29.83 19.77 -2.56
CA PRO A 524 28.84 20.83 -2.64
C PRO A 524 29.08 21.79 -3.84
N GLU A 525 30.33 22.09 -4.15
CA GLU A 525 30.68 22.98 -5.27
C GLU A 525 30.22 22.37 -6.59
N ARG A 526 30.42 21.08 -6.74
CA ARG A 526 30.02 20.32 -7.93
C ARG A 526 28.49 20.29 -8.11
N GLU A 527 27.76 20.06 -7.02
CA GLU A 527 26.28 20.10 -7.02
C GLU A 527 25.76 21.51 -7.30
N TYR A 528 26.45 22.56 -6.80
CA TYR A 528 26.06 23.93 -7.08
C TYR A 528 26.30 24.33 -8.55
N GLU A 529 27.45 23.97 -9.15
CA GLU A 529 27.74 24.19 -10.56
C GLU A 529 26.69 23.49 -11.45
N TRP A 530 26.35 22.24 -11.12
CA TRP A 530 25.33 21.49 -11.83
C TRP A 530 23.95 22.17 -11.69
N ALA A 531 23.58 22.59 -10.47
CA ALA A 531 22.33 23.29 -10.22
C ALA A 531 22.23 24.60 -11.00
N GLN A 532 23.33 25.36 -11.10
CA GLN A 532 23.39 26.57 -11.91
C GLN A 532 23.18 26.31 -13.41
N GLN A 533 23.79 25.24 -13.94
CA GLN A 533 23.65 24.89 -15.35
C GLN A 533 22.20 24.48 -15.66
N ILE A 534 21.58 23.61 -14.83
CA ILE A 534 20.18 23.21 -15.00
C ILE A 534 19.25 24.42 -14.91
N TYR A 535 19.40 25.24 -13.88
CA TYR A 535 18.58 26.44 -13.72
C TYR A 535 18.70 27.37 -14.93
N LYS A 536 19.93 27.59 -15.45
CA LYS A 536 20.16 28.35 -16.64
C LYS A 536 19.44 27.76 -17.86
N HIS A 537 19.51 26.46 -18.08
CA HIS A 537 18.80 25.82 -19.20
C HIS A 537 17.27 25.96 -19.04
N LEU A 538 16.73 25.75 -17.83
CA LEU A 538 15.31 25.92 -17.58
C LEU A 538 14.80 27.34 -17.81
N THR A 539 15.62 28.37 -17.55
CA THR A 539 15.25 29.79 -17.83
C THR A 539 15.21 30.15 -19.31
N HIS A 540 15.56 29.22 -20.18
CA HIS A 540 15.48 29.39 -21.64
C HIS A 540 14.41 28.51 -22.30
N THR A 541 13.62 27.75 -21.50
CA THR A 541 12.59 26.82 -22.01
C THR A 541 11.30 27.52 -22.42
N ALA A 542 11.06 28.75 -21.95
CA ALA A 542 9.87 29.53 -22.25
C ALA A 542 10.12 31.03 -22.15
N PRO A 543 9.35 31.87 -22.84
CA PRO A 543 9.41 33.34 -22.71
C PRO A 543 8.90 33.81 -21.33
N GLU A 544 7.98 33.11 -20.70
CA GLU A 544 7.48 33.37 -19.35
C GLU A 544 7.77 32.18 -18.43
N ILE A 545 8.47 32.46 -17.32
CA ILE A 545 8.87 31.45 -16.35
C ILE A 545 8.48 31.89 -14.96
N ILE A 546 7.77 31.03 -14.26
CA ILE A 546 7.43 31.20 -12.86
C ILE A 546 8.24 30.19 -12.07
N VAL A 547 8.94 30.64 -11.03
CA VAL A 547 9.65 29.79 -10.08
C VAL A 547 9.00 29.90 -8.72
N SER A 548 8.86 28.79 -8.01
CA SER A 548 8.23 28.81 -6.71
C SER A 548 8.92 27.93 -5.68
N SER A 549 8.66 28.22 -4.42
CA SER A 549 9.08 27.44 -3.26
C SER A 549 8.01 27.50 -2.16
N ALA A 550 7.89 26.44 -1.38
CA ALA A 550 7.07 26.43 -0.17
C ALA A 550 7.79 27.13 0.99
N ALA A 551 7.03 27.79 1.86
CA ALA A 551 7.56 28.39 3.08
C ALA A 551 7.67 27.38 4.24
N LEU A 552 6.76 26.40 4.28
CA LEU A 552 6.64 25.42 5.36
C LEU A 552 6.55 23.98 4.84
N GLU A 553 7.13 23.04 5.61
CA GLU A 553 6.90 21.60 5.52
C GLU A 553 6.45 21.12 6.92
N GLY A 554 5.15 20.93 7.11
CA GLY A 554 4.58 20.81 8.44
C GLY A 554 4.84 22.07 9.27
N GLU A 555 5.47 21.93 10.43
CA GLU A 555 5.88 23.07 11.29
C GLU A 555 7.28 23.64 10.94
N ARG A 556 7.99 23.00 10.01
CA ARG A 556 9.36 23.35 9.65
C ARG A 556 9.40 24.47 8.59
N SER A 557 10.10 25.57 8.86
CA SER A 557 10.39 26.61 7.88
C SER A 557 11.36 26.11 6.82
N LEU A 558 11.03 26.30 5.54
CA LEU A 558 11.87 26.07 4.39
C LEU A 558 12.49 27.36 3.88
N ARG A 559 13.67 27.25 3.26
CA ARG A 559 14.35 28.38 2.60
C ARG A 559 14.28 28.21 1.09
N PRO A 560 14.11 29.29 0.34
CA PRO A 560 14.20 29.22 -1.11
C PRO A 560 15.62 28.86 -1.55
N SER A 561 15.71 28.20 -2.71
CA SER A 561 17.00 27.95 -3.35
C SER A 561 17.83 29.22 -3.49
N PRO A 562 19.16 29.18 -3.25
CA PRO A 562 20.05 30.32 -3.48
C PRO A 562 19.94 30.89 -4.91
N LEU A 563 19.57 30.08 -5.88
CA LEU A 563 19.43 30.49 -7.28
C LEU A 563 18.24 31.42 -7.55
N ILE A 564 17.22 31.37 -6.67
CA ILE A 564 16.00 32.20 -6.78
C ILE A 564 15.83 33.18 -5.62
N ALA A 565 16.64 33.09 -4.58
CA ALA A 565 16.47 33.87 -3.35
C ALA A 565 16.54 35.39 -3.59
N ALA A 566 17.35 35.84 -4.57
CA ALA A 566 17.50 37.26 -4.91
C ALA A 566 16.26 37.83 -5.64
N LEU A 567 15.37 37.00 -6.20
CA LEU A 567 14.16 37.44 -6.88
C LEU A 567 13.12 37.85 -5.83
N PRO A 568 12.54 39.08 -5.91
CA PRO A 568 11.47 39.45 -5.01
C PRO A 568 10.23 38.58 -5.28
N PRO A 569 9.54 38.09 -4.23
CA PRO A 569 8.30 37.35 -4.43
C PRO A 569 7.23 38.31 -4.95
N MET A 570 6.50 37.87 -5.99
CA MET A 570 5.32 38.58 -6.46
C MET A 570 4.09 38.16 -5.63
N PRO A 571 3.03 39.00 -5.55
CA PRO A 571 1.77 38.61 -4.97
C PRO A 571 1.24 37.34 -5.65
N ASP A 572 0.67 36.44 -4.88
CA ASP A 572 0.00 35.25 -5.41
C ASP A 572 -1.31 35.66 -6.10
N VAL A 573 -1.24 35.79 -7.42
CA VAL A 573 -2.40 36.15 -8.29
C VAL A 573 -3.25 34.91 -8.63
N TRP A 574 -2.70 33.73 -8.41
CA TRP A 574 -3.32 32.44 -8.75
C TRP A 574 -3.68 31.63 -7.50
N SER A 575 -3.71 32.29 -6.31
CA SER A 575 -4.17 31.61 -5.10
C SER A 575 -5.55 31.02 -5.36
N TYR A 576 -5.62 29.71 -5.19
CA TYR A 576 -6.88 29.00 -5.23
C TYR A 576 -7.65 29.37 -3.96
N GLU A 577 -8.42 30.43 -4.02
CA GLU A 577 -9.56 30.54 -3.10
C GLU A 577 -10.48 29.39 -3.45
N SER A 578 -10.53 28.41 -2.59
CA SER A 578 -11.43 27.28 -2.73
C SER A 578 -12.81 27.82 -3.07
N ASP A 579 -13.34 27.48 -4.25
CA ASP A 579 -14.72 27.80 -4.66
C ASP A 579 -15.76 27.35 -3.62
N THR A 580 -15.32 26.56 -2.64
CA THR A 580 -16.05 26.17 -1.45
C THR A 580 -16.48 27.40 -0.62
N HIS A 581 -15.65 28.43 -0.45
CA HIS A 581 -16.08 29.65 0.26
C HIS A 581 -17.12 30.46 -0.54
N ARG A 582 -17.01 30.49 -1.87
CA ARG A 582 -18.03 31.13 -2.71
C ARG A 582 -19.34 30.35 -2.80
N LYS A 583 -19.26 29.01 -2.66
CA LYS A 583 -20.45 28.14 -2.66
C LYS A 583 -21.05 27.97 -1.27
N GLN A 584 -20.34 28.23 -0.19
CA GLN A 584 -20.86 28.19 1.18
C GLN A 584 -22.06 29.16 1.37
N ASP A 585 -21.99 30.35 0.77
CA ASP A 585 -23.08 31.32 0.84
C ASP A 585 -24.36 30.86 0.10
N LEU A 586 -24.27 29.80 -0.70
CA LEU A 586 -25.40 29.23 -1.46
C LEU A 586 -25.92 27.93 -0.85
N LEU A 587 -25.27 27.39 0.18
CA LEU A 587 -25.68 26.16 0.85
C LEU A 587 -26.73 26.48 1.91
N GLN A 588 -27.81 25.76 1.89
CA GLN A 588 -28.78 25.77 2.98
C GLN A 588 -28.40 24.69 3.98
N GLU A 589 -28.21 25.08 5.23
CA GLU A 589 -27.99 24.11 6.30
C GLU A 589 -29.35 23.47 6.66
N LEU A 590 -29.40 22.14 6.58
CA LEU A 590 -30.53 21.33 6.97
C LEU A 590 -30.11 20.42 8.11
N VAL A 591 -30.65 20.64 9.30
CA VAL A 591 -30.47 19.72 10.44
C VAL A 591 -31.54 18.64 10.36
N ASP A 592 -31.16 17.42 10.05
CA ASP A 592 -32.02 16.24 9.98
C ASP A 592 -31.56 15.18 10.97
N GLU A 593 -32.20 15.11 12.11
CA GLU A 593 -31.88 14.23 13.22
C GLU A 593 -32.68 12.92 13.22
N HIS A 594 -33.56 12.71 12.23
CA HIS A 594 -34.43 11.57 12.19
C HIS A 594 -34.48 10.93 10.82
N GLY A 595 -34.08 9.65 10.77
CA GLY A 595 -34.33 8.79 9.63
C GLY A 595 -35.75 8.23 9.60
N PRO A 596 -36.14 7.50 8.54
CA PRO A 596 -37.44 6.85 8.47
C PRO A 596 -37.69 5.86 9.62
N ALA A 597 -38.90 5.82 10.15
CA ALA A 597 -39.26 4.81 11.18
C ALA A 597 -39.09 3.40 10.66
N LEU A 598 -38.63 2.47 11.52
CA LEU A 598 -38.47 1.05 11.19
C LEU A 598 -39.78 0.30 11.40
N HIS A 599 -40.33 -0.23 10.34
CA HIS A 599 -41.47 -1.14 10.37
C HIS A 599 -40.98 -2.54 10.01
N THR A 600 -40.62 -3.33 10.99
CA THR A 600 -40.14 -4.70 10.75
C THR A 600 -40.76 -5.68 11.72
N THR A 601 -40.94 -6.89 11.25
CA THR A 601 -41.30 -8.08 12.06
C THR A 601 -40.14 -9.07 12.06
N GLU A 602 -39.01 -8.72 11.46
CA GLU A 602 -37.84 -9.59 11.35
C GLU A 602 -36.84 -9.30 12.47
N VAL A 603 -35.99 -10.29 12.76
CA VAL A 603 -34.92 -10.16 13.75
C VAL A 603 -33.88 -9.15 13.26
N THR A 604 -33.65 -8.09 14.04
CA THR A 604 -32.63 -7.09 13.76
C THR A 604 -31.25 -7.67 14.09
N ALA A 605 -30.36 -7.69 13.10
CA ALA A 605 -29.00 -8.16 13.28
C ALA A 605 -28.22 -7.23 14.25
N GLY A 606 -27.37 -7.83 15.11
CA GLY A 606 -26.53 -7.11 16.06
C GLY A 606 -26.82 -7.38 17.54
N GLY A 607 -27.98 -7.97 17.86
CA GLY A 607 -28.36 -8.27 19.24
C GLY A 607 -28.38 -7.02 20.12
N VAL A 608 -27.98 -7.13 21.38
CA VAL A 608 -27.95 -6.01 22.35
C VAL A 608 -27.06 -4.84 21.89
N ASN A 609 -26.04 -5.13 21.05
CA ASN A 609 -25.13 -4.10 20.57
C ASN A 609 -25.84 -3.00 19.75
N VAL A 610 -27.05 -3.26 19.22
CA VAL A 610 -27.91 -2.25 18.59
C VAL A 610 -28.23 -1.15 19.59
N LEU A 611 -28.64 -1.55 20.80
CA LEU A 611 -29.01 -0.64 21.88
C LEU A 611 -27.79 0.06 22.48
N GLU A 612 -26.67 -0.64 22.61
CA GLU A 612 -25.42 -0.06 23.11
C GLU A 612 -24.93 1.07 22.20
N ILE A 613 -24.87 0.82 20.89
CA ILE A 613 -24.44 1.84 19.94
C ILE A 613 -25.46 2.99 19.86
N GLN A 614 -26.78 2.69 19.91
CA GLN A 614 -27.81 3.73 19.99
C GLN A 614 -27.65 4.58 21.25
N SER A 615 -27.24 4.00 22.36
CA SER A 615 -26.96 4.71 23.60
C SER A 615 -25.72 5.62 23.49
N CYS A 616 -24.65 5.15 22.85
CA CYS A 616 -23.40 5.91 22.67
C CYS A 616 -23.55 7.09 21.72
N ASN A 617 -24.08 6.83 20.51
CA ASN A 617 -24.30 7.83 19.48
C ASN A 617 -25.41 7.33 18.53
N PRO A 618 -26.59 7.99 18.52
CA PRO A 618 -27.73 7.55 17.70
C PRO A 618 -27.45 7.49 16.20
N LEU A 619 -26.68 8.45 15.65
CA LEU A 619 -26.28 8.42 14.25
C LEU A 619 -25.42 7.20 13.93
N TRP A 620 -24.48 6.80 14.80
CA TRP A 620 -23.72 5.57 14.64
C TRP A 620 -24.65 4.36 14.59
N GLY A 621 -25.64 4.28 15.51
CA GLY A 621 -26.66 3.22 15.53
C GLY A 621 -27.43 3.14 14.21
N PHE A 622 -27.86 4.28 13.69
CA PHE A 622 -28.56 4.39 12.42
C PHE A 622 -27.68 3.96 11.24
N VAL A 623 -26.48 4.52 11.11
CA VAL A 623 -25.52 4.20 10.04
C VAL A 623 -25.17 2.71 10.04
N ARG A 624 -24.90 2.16 11.22
CA ARG A 624 -24.46 0.77 11.38
C ARG A 624 -25.58 -0.26 11.10
N TYR A 625 -26.76 -0.07 11.69
CA TYR A 625 -27.80 -1.09 11.70
C TYR A 625 -28.98 -0.81 10.78
N ARG A 626 -29.19 0.46 10.37
CA ARG A 626 -30.24 0.82 9.43
C ARG A 626 -29.70 0.93 8.00
N LEU A 627 -28.54 1.55 7.82
CA LEU A 627 -27.87 1.67 6.52
C LEU A 627 -26.93 0.49 6.23
N GLY A 628 -26.60 -0.33 7.23
CA GLY A 628 -25.72 -1.49 7.08
C GLY A 628 -24.25 -1.16 6.81
N VAL A 629 -23.81 0.06 7.10
CA VAL A 629 -22.44 0.48 6.90
C VAL A 629 -21.54 -0.14 7.98
N GLN A 630 -20.44 -0.73 7.57
CA GLN A 630 -19.46 -1.34 8.45
C GLN A 630 -18.06 -1.04 7.96
N GLY A 631 -17.16 -0.71 8.89
CA GLY A 631 -15.74 -0.62 8.61
C GLY A 631 -15.17 -2.00 8.23
N LEU A 632 -14.36 -2.03 7.15
CA LEU A 632 -13.68 -3.25 6.75
C LEU A 632 -12.58 -3.57 7.76
N LYS A 633 -12.68 -4.71 8.45
CA LYS A 633 -11.65 -5.12 9.40
C LYS A 633 -10.30 -5.37 8.71
N PRO A 634 -9.17 -5.00 9.35
CA PRO A 634 -7.85 -5.33 8.80
C PRO A 634 -7.66 -6.87 8.80
N TYR A 635 -6.75 -7.35 7.97
CA TYR A 635 -6.33 -8.74 8.03
C TYR A 635 -5.62 -9.02 9.36
N ALA A 636 -5.95 -10.15 9.98
CA ALA A 636 -5.30 -10.58 11.20
C ALA A 636 -3.87 -11.06 10.91
N THR A 637 -2.90 -10.52 11.62
CA THR A 637 -1.50 -10.97 11.59
C THR A 637 -1.19 -11.97 12.71
N LEU A 638 -1.97 -11.89 13.78
CA LEU A 638 -1.87 -12.76 14.97
C LEU A 638 -3.26 -13.25 15.36
N PRO A 639 -3.38 -14.39 16.09
CA PRO A 639 -4.64 -14.82 16.64
C PRO A 639 -5.29 -13.73 17.49
N SER A 640 -6.55 -13.44 17.22
CA SER A 640 -7.26 -12.33 17.85
C SER A 640 -7.57 -12.60 19.32
N LYS A 641 -7.70 -11.52 20.12
CA LYS A 641 -8.22 -11.63 21.51
C LYS A 641 -9.63 -12.22 21.53
N THR A 642 -10.43 -11.98 20.49
CA THR A 642 -11.78 -12.52 20.32
C THR A 642 -11.76 -14.05 20.25
N LEU A 643 -10.77 -14.65 19.58
CA LEU A 643 -10.64 -16.10 19.48
C LEU A 643 -10.43 -16.73 20.86
N ARG A 644 -9.61 -16.11 21.72
CA ARG A 644 -9.47 -16.54 23.11
C ARG A 644 -10.78 -16.44 23.86
N GLY A 645 -11.53 -15.36 23.67
CA GLY A 645 -12.87 -15.23 24.25
C GLY A 645 -13.77 -16.41 23.86
N ILE A 646 -13.87 -16.69 22.56
CA ILE A 646 -14.66 -17.82 22.03
C ILE A 646 -14.20 -19.16 22.65
N TYR A 647 -12.88 -19.35 22.79
CA TYR A 647 -12.32 -20.56 23.39
C TYR A 647 -12.70 -20.66 24.87
N LEU A 648 -12.50 -19.60 25.67
CA LEU A 648 -12.84 -19.62 27.12
C LEU A 648 -14.33 -19.77 27.36
N HIS A 649 -15.22 -19.12 26.61
CA HIS A 649 -16.67 -19.32 26.70
C HIS A 649 -17.04 -20.81 26.44
N ALA A 650 -16.48 -21.39 25.36
CA ALA A 650 -16.71 -22.78 25.04
C ALA A 650 -16.16 -23.73 26.13
N VAL A 651 -15.05 -23.38 26.77
CA VAL A 651 -14.52 -24.15 27.94
C VAL A 651 -15.48 -24.06 29.13
N MET A 652 -15.93 -22.83 29.48
CA MET A 652 -16.89 -22.67 30.59
C MET A 652 -18.20 -23.36 30.31
N GLN A 653 -18.70 -23.32 29.08
CA GLN A 653 -19.86 -24.07 28.64
C GLN A 653 -19.69 -25.58 28.94
N ARG A 654 -18.60 -26.19 28.47
CA ARG A 654 -18.36 -27.62 28.63
C ARG A 654 -18.20 -28.03 30.11
N ILE A 655 -17.55 -27.19 30.90
CA ILE A 655 -17.39 -27.43 32.33
C ILE A 655 -18.76 -27.50 33.03
N TRP A 656 -19.62 -26.50 32.77
CA TRP A 656 -20.92 -26.46 33.43
C TRP A 656 -21.95 -27.44 32.83
N GLU A 657 -21.81 -27.84 31.59
CA GLU A 657 -22.56 -28.98 31.04
C GLU A 657 -22.26 -30.28 31.81
N GLU A 658 -21.03 -30.48 32.26
CA GLU A 658 -20.57 -31.64 32.99
C GLU A 658 -20.94 -31.56 34.51
N LEU A 659 -20.64 -30.41 35.13
CA LEU A 659 -20.82 -30.27 36.60
C LEU A 659 -22.27 -30.03 37.00
N ARG A 660 -23.00 -29.15 36.33
CA ARG A 660 -24.39 -28.78 36.52
C ARG A 660 -24.72 -28.15 37.89
N THR A 661 -24.07 -28.53 38.97
CA THR A 661 -24.36 -28.01 40.32
C THR A 661 -23.07 -27.66 41.05
N GLN A 662 -23.18 -26.77 42.02
CA GLN A 662 -22.08 -26.46 42.94
C GLN A 662 -21.66 -27.67 43.74
N GLU A 663 -22.61 -28.49 44.18
CA GLU A 663 -22.34 -29.70 44.97
C GLU A 663 -21.36 -30.63 44.21
N ARG A 664 -21.61 -30.89 42.92
CA ARG A 664 -20.70 -31.69 42.08
C ARG A 664 -19.32 -31.06 41.92
N LEU A 665 -19.24 -29.73 41.83
CA LEU A 665 -17.96 -29.02 41.81
C LEU A 665 -17.17 -29.29 43.09
N ILE A 666 -17.80 -29.12 44.26
CA ILE A 666 -17.20 -29.36 45.58
C ILE A 666 -16.77 -30.81 45.72
N GLU A 667 -17.63 -31.76 45.32
CA GLU A 667 -17.32 -33.19 45.35
C GLU A 667 -16.07 -33.53 44.51
N ARG A 668 -15.98 -33.02 43.32
CA ARG A 668 -14.79 -33.20 42.44
C ARG A 668 -13.54 -32.56 43.02
N LEU A 669 -13.67 -31.40 43.65
CA LEU A 669 -12.56 -30.73 44.35
C LEU A 669 -12.05 -31.58 45.50
N GLN A 670 -12.95 -32.09 46.37
CA GLN A 670 -12.60 -32.92 47.53
C GLN A 670 -11.94 -34.24 47.13
N ARG A 671 -12.36 -34.85 46.03
CA ARG A 671 -11.76 -36.06 45.48
C ARG A 671 -10.46 -35.85 44.72
N GLY A 672 -10.06 -34.62 44.49
CA GLY A 672 -8.85 -34.30 43.71
C GLY A 672 -8.99 -34.61 42.20
N GLU A 673 -10.20 -34.80 41.68
CA GLU A 673 -10.50 -35.21 40.30
C GLU A 673 -10.69 -34.01 39.36
N LEU A 674 -10.88 -32.80 39.89
CA LEU A 674 -11.19 -31.61 39.10
C LEU A 674 -10.08 -31.26 38.09
N GLN A 675 -8.82 -31.34 38.48
CA GLN A 675 -7.69 -31.01 37.61
C GLN A 675 -7.59 -31.93 36.38
N GLY A 676 -7.86 -33.24 36.58
CA GLY A 676 -7.91 -34.21 35.49
C GLY A 676 -9.03 -33.91 34.49
N LEU A 677 -10.24 -33.60 35.03
CA LEU A 677 -11.38 -33.18 34.22
C LEU A 677 -11.09 -31.93 33.39
N LEU A 678 -10.57 -30.87 34.04
CA LEU A 678 -10.23 -29.59 33.35
C LEU A 678 -9.22 -29.78 32.25
N LYS A 679 -8.16 -30.55 32.47
CA LYS A 679 -7.15 -30.82 31.49
C LYS A 679 -7.74 -31.46 30.21
N GLY A 680 -8.63 -32.43 30.40
CA GLY A 680 -9.36 -33.09 29.31
C GLY A 680 -10.24 -32.11 28.54
N LEU A 681 -11.11 -31.39 29.23
CA LEU A 681 -12.07 -30.46 28.60
C LEU A 681 -11.35 -29.30 27.89
N LEU A 682 -10.31 -28.70 28.47
CA LEU A 682 -9.51 -27.65 27.85
C LEU A 682 -8.87 -28.13 26.55
N HIS A 683 -8.33 -29.36 26.55
CA HIS A 683 -7.69 -29.92 25.35
C HIS A 683 -8.73 -30.22 24.24
N ASP A 684 -9.84 -30.85 24.58
CA ASP A 684 -10.92 -31.19 23.63
C ASP A 684 -11.49 -29.93 22.97
N VAL A 685 -11.73 -28.87 23.74
CA VAL A 685 -12.24 -27.60 23.24
C VAL A 685 -11.17 -26.90 22.38
N ALA A 686 -9.87 -26.99 22.74
CA ALA A 686 -8.79 -26.45 21.93
C ALA A 686 -8.72 -27.12 20.57
N GLN A 687 -8.76 -28.45 20.51
CA GLN A 687 -8.81 -29.20 19.25
C GLN A 687 -10.01 -28.82 18.37
N GLN A 688 -11.15 -28.53 19.00
CA GLN A 688 -12.37 -28.17 18.28
C GLN A 688 -12.40 -26.71 17.80
N LYS A 689 -12.01 -25.75 18.64
CA LYS A 689 -12.13 -24.32 18.36
C LYS A 689 -10.88 -23.70 17.76
N LEU A 690 -9.69 -24.30 17.96
CA LEU A 690 -8.40 -23.80 17.54
C LEU A 690 -7.73 -24.70 16.49
N GLN A 691 -8.46 -25.61 15.84
CA GLN A 691 -7.94 -26.58 14.85
C GLN A 691 -7.18 -25.95 13.67
N GLU A 692 -7.44 -24.68 13.34
CA GLU A 692 -6.77 -23.96 12.26
C GLU A 692 -5.38 -23.42 12.66
N TYR A 693 -5.01 -23.52 13.94
CA TYR A 693 -3.75 -23.04 14.49
C TYR A 693 -2.77 -24.17 14.77
N PRO A 694 -1.44 -23.91 14.78
CA PRO A 694 -0.44 -24.92 15.10
C PRO A 694 -0.68 -25.57 16.47
N GLU A 695 -0.39 -26.85 16.59
CA GLU A 695 -0.61 -27.65 17.83
C GLU A 695 0.10 -27.02 19.05
N MET A 696 1.32 -26.52 18.86
CA MET A 696 2.07 -25.83 19.92
C MET A 696 1.31 -24.60 20.44
N TRP A 697 0.61 -23.87 19.56
CA TRP A 697 -0.18 -22.72 19.96
C TRP A 697 -1.47 -23.13 20.72
N GLN A 698 -2.13 -24.22 20.27
CA GLN A 698 -3.27 -24.80 20.97
C GLN A 698 -2.87 -25.22 22.39
N GLN A 699 -1.73 -25.89 22.54
CA GLN A 699 -1.20 -26.31 23.84
C GLN A 699 -0.88 -25.10 24.72
N LEU A 700 -0.30 -24.05 24.18
CA LEU A 700 0.00 -22.81 24.92
C LEU A 700 -1.28 -22.16 25.49
N GLU A 701 -2.37 -22.13 24.70
CA GLU A 701 -3.64 -21.58 25.18
C GLU A 701 -4.30 -22.49 26.24
N VAL A 702 -4.17 -23.79 26.16
CA VAL A 702 -4.58 -24.73 27.21
C VAL A 702 -3.84 -24.48 28.51
N GLU A 703 -2.50 -24.42 28.46
CA GLU A 703 -1.66 -24.17 29.64
C GLU A 703 -1.93 -22.81 30.29
N ARG A 704 -2.20 -21.79 29.46
CA ARG A 704 -2.52 -20.44 29.93
C ARG A 704 -3.91 -20.34 30.55
N SER A 705 -4.89 -21.09 30.06
CA SER A 705 -6.29 -21.01 30.49
C SER A 705 -6.55 -21.85 31.73
N ALA A 706 -5.81 -22.91 31.94
CA ALA A 706 -6.01 -23.82 33.07
C ALA A 706 -5.98 -23.10 34.44
N PRO A 707 -4.97 -22.27 34.79
CA PRO A 707 -4.96 -21.58 36.09
C PRO A 707 -6.11 -20.56 36.23
N ILE A 708 -6.51 -19.90 35.12
CA ILE A 708 -7.60 -18.92 35.12
C ILE A 708 -8.92 -19.61 35.47
N VAL A 709 -9.20 -20.71 34.80
CA VAL A 709 -10.44 -21.49 35.02
C VAL A 709 -10.43 -22.10 36.39
N THR A 710 -9.31 -22.66 36.86
CA THR A 710 -9.18 -23.21 38.22
C THR A 710 -9.49 -22.15 39.29
N GLN A 711 -8.87 -20.98 39.20
CA GLN A 711 -9.10 -19.88 40.13
C GLN A 711 -10.58 -19.45 40.16
N TRP A 712 -11.22 -19.39 38.98
CA TRP A 712 -12.65 -19.06 38.94
C TRP A 712 -13.52 -20.14 39.62
N LEU A 713 -13.27 -21.42 39.37
CA LEU A 713 -14.02 -22.53 40.01
C LEU A 713 -13.81 -22.59 41.52
N ASP A 714 -12.63 -22.20 42.00
CA ASP A 714 -12.39 -22.08 43.45
C ASP A 714 -13.29 -20.99 44.07
N LEU A 715 -13.47 -19.84 43.39
CA LEU A 715 -14.42 -18.82 43.84
C LEU A 715 -15.87 -19.29 43.79
N GLU A 716 -16.26 -20.01 42.74
CA GLU A 716 -17.61 -20.60 42.59
C GLU A 716 -17.93 -21.64 43.70
N SER A 717 -16.92 -22.36 44.17
CA SER A 717 -17.11 -23.33 45.24
C SER A 717 -17.50 -22.70 46.59
N ALA A 718 -17.16 -21.41 46.79
CA ALA A 718 -17.47 -20.63 47.98
C ALA A 718 -18.84 -19.93 47.95
N ARG A 719 -19.50 -19.87 46.77
CA ARG A 719 -20.83 -19.24 46.62
C ARG A 719 -21.92 -19.96 47.38
N LEU A 720 -23.10 -19.31 47.49
CA LEU A 720 -24.32 -19.96 47.89
C LEU A 720 -24.64 -21.13 46.94
N PRO A 721 -25.25 -22.24 47.44
CA PRO A 721 -25.59 -23.42 46.63
C PRO A 721 -26.47 -23.06 45.44
N PHE A 722 -26.10 -23.57 44.26
CA PHE A 722 -26.79 -23.29 43.01
C PHE A 722 -26.84 -24.50 42.08
N VAL A 723 -27.80 -24.44 41.15
CA VAL A 723 -27.94 -25.35 40.01
C VAL A 723 -27.88 -24.53 38.73
N VAL A 724 -27.04 -24.93 37.78
CA VAL A 724 -26.96 -24.30 36.45
C VAL A 724 -28.14 -24.80 35.62
N THR A 725 -29.07 -23.91 35.37
CA THR A 725 -30.31 -24.20 34.63
C THR A 725 -30.18 -24.04 33.14
N GLU A 726 -29.48 -22.99 32.69
CA GLU A 726 -29.24 -22.73 31.26
C GLU A 726 -27.80 -22.38 30.98
N ILE A 727 -27.31 -22.79 29.78
CA ILE A 727 -25.94 -22.53 29.31
C ILE A 727 -26.03 -22.23 27.83
N GLU A 728 -25.41 -21.07 27.38
CA GLU A 728 -25.28 -20.68 25.99
C GLU A 728 -26.60 -20.71 25.22
N GLN A 729 -27.69 -20.32 25.88
CA GLN A 729 -29.01 -20.31 25.27
C GLN A 729 -29.23 -19.03 24.44
N LYS A 730 -29.80 -19.25 23.25
CA LYS A 730 -30.24 -18.16 22.37
C LYS A 730 -31.72 -17.89 22.64
N ARG A 731 -32.05 -16.62 22.78
CA ARG A 731 -33.42 -16.15 22.96
C ARG A 731 -33.73 -15.01 22.03
N LEU A 732 -34.94 -14.97 21.50
CA LEU A 732 -35.48 -13.82 20.75
C LEU A 732 -36.29 -12.96 21.71
N MET A 733 -35.91 -11.71 21.81
CA MET A 733 -36.56 -10.73 22.65
C MET A 733 -37.16 -9.63 21.76
N ALA A 734 -38.46 -9.38 21.95
CA ALA A 734 -39.15 -8.25 21.36
C ALA A 734 -39.16 -7.08 22.36
N ILE A 735 -38.65 -5.93 21.98
CA ILE A 735 -38.42 -4.76 22.85
C ILE A 735 -39.09 -3.50 22.27
N GLY A 736 -39.35 -2.51 23.11
CA GLY A 736 -39.95 -1.26 22.81
C GLY A 736 -41.40 -1.17 23.26
N SER A 737 -41.98 0.02 23.29
CA SER A 737 -43.34 0.24 23.81
C SER A 737 -44.40 -0.60 23.11
N ASP A 738 -44.20 -0.94 21.82
CA ASP A 738 -45.07 -1.84 21.07
C ASP A 738 -44.44 -3.25 20.87
N ALA A 739 -43.33 -3.57 21.54
CA ALA A 739 -42.59 -4.84 21.41
C ALA A 739 -42.24 -5.18 19.93
N LYS A 740 -41.82 -4.20 19.13
CA LYS A 740 -41.57 -4.36 17.69
C LYS A 740 -40.11 -4.58 17.32
N LEU A 741 -39.14 -4.17 18.15
CA LEU A 741 -37.72 -4.44 17.91
C LEU A 741 -37.39 -5.87 18.38
N ILE A 742 -37.12 -6.76 17.44
CA ILE A 742 -36.75 -8.14 17.74
C ILE A 742 -35.25 -8.29 17.71
N LEU A 743 -34.63 -8.64 18.84
CA LEU A 743 -33.21 -8.87 19.01
C LEU A 743 -32.91 -10.31 19.41
N GLU A 744 -31.84 -10.89 18.89
CA GLU A 744 -31.29 -12.17 19.38
C GLU A 744 -30.36 -11.89 20.56
N LEU A 745 -30.67 -12.51 21.69
CA LEU A 745 -29.83 -12.53 22.90
C LEU A 745 -29.16 -13.88 23.02
N ARG A 746 -27.95 -13.91 23.52
CA ARG A 746 -27.24 -15.14 23.89
C ARG A 746 -26.82 -15.05 25.34
N LEU A 747 -27.43 -15.89 26.14
CA LEU A 747 -27.16 -15.98 27.55
C LEU A 747 -26.01 -16.96 27.78
N ASP A 748 -24.92 -16.54 28.44
CA ASP A 748 -23.79 -17.42 28.71
C ASP A 748 -24.14 -18.46 29.74
N ARG A 749 -24.76 -18.02 30.87
CA ARG A 749 -25.18 -18.95 31.93
C ARG A 749 -26.28 -18.36 32.82
N LEU A 750 -27.21 -19.19 33.21
CA LEU A 750 -28.26 -18.93 34.21
C LEU A 750 -28.18 -19.95 35.34
N ASP A 751 -28.05 -19.47 36.58
CA ASP A 751 -28.05 -20.25 37.77
C ASP A 751 -29.37 -20.06 38.52
N THR A 752 -29.87 -21.13 39.18
CA THR A 752 -30.96 -21.06 40.16
C THR A 752 -30.39 -21.37 41.53
N LEU A 753 -30.60 -20.46 42.49
CA LEU A 753 -30.18 -20.64 43.88
C LEU A 753 -30.99 -21.75 44.53
N SER A 754 -30.34 -22.64 45.32
CA SER A 754 -31.02 -23.76 46.00
C SER A 754 -31.78 -23.31 47.23
N SER A 755 -31.55 -22.08 47.74
CA SER A 755 -32.17 -21.54 48.94
C SER A 755 -33.61 -21.05 48.75
N ASP A 756 -33.90 -20.44 47.62
CA ASP A 756 -35.13 -19.67 47.37
C ASP A 756 -35.61 -19.70 45.93
N GLU A 757 -34.97 -20.53 45.07
CA GLU A 757 -35.25 -20.70 43.64
C GLU A 757 -35.06 -19.44 42.80
N ARG A 758 -34.45 -18.35 43.34
CA ARG A 758 -34.14 -17.13 42.58
C ARG A 758 -32.99 -17.36 41.59
N GLN A 759 -32.97 -16.57 40.56
CA GLN A 759 -32.06 -16.74 39.40
C GLN A 759 -30.93 -15.71 39.43
N VAL A 760 -29.74 -16.15 38.95
CA VAL A 760 -28.58 -15.30 38.78
C VAL A 760 -28.10 -15.42 37.32
N VAL A 761 -28.04 -14.30 36.62
CA VAL A 761 -27.50 -14.21 35.24
C VAL A 761 -25.99 -13.99 35.28
N ILE A 762 -25.25 -14.81 34.55
CA ILE A 762 -23.79 -14.74 34.49
C ILE A 762 -23.34 -14.56 33.05
N ASP A 763 -22.42 -13.59 32.82
CA ASP A 763 -21.77 -13.36 31.56
C ASP A 763 -20.25 -13.36 31.74
N TYR A 764 -19.51 -14.03 30.85
CA TYR A 764 -18.05 -14.19 30.93
C TYR A 764 -17.34 -13.15 30.04
N LYS A 765 -16.29 -12.51 30.57
CA LYS A 765 -15.43 -11.59 29.83
C LYS A 765 -13.95 -12.00 29.91
N SER A 766 -13.29 -12.11 28.77
CA SER A 766 -11.88 -12.49 28.67
C SER A 766 -10.93 -11.28 28.51
N GLY A 767 -11.44 -10.06 28.62
CA GLY A 767 -10.68 -8.82 28.53
C GLY A 767 -9.76 -8.58 29.72
N SER A 768 -8.73 -7.73 29.57
CA SER A 768 -7.75 -7.42 30.63
C SER A 768 -8.28 -6.51 31.75
N GLY A 769 -9.48 -5.96 31.62
CA GLY A 769 -10.17 -5.17 32.62
C GLY A 769 -11.66 -5.30 32.47
N LEU A 770 -12.38 -5.29 33.56
CA LEU A 770 -13.83 -5.18 33.58
C LEU A 770 -14.24 -3.71 33.42
N PRO A 771 -15.30 -3.42 32.67
CA PRO A 771 -15.91 -2.09 32.67
C PRO A 771 -16.48 -1.82 34.07
N ASP A 772 -16.55 -0.54 34.43
CA ASP A 772 -17.24 -0.13 35.69
C ASP A 772 -18.75 -0.12 35.46
N VAL A 773 -19.31 -1.33 35.28
CA VAL A 773 -20.72 -1.52 34.95
C VAL A 773 -21.66 -0.89 35.96
N LEU A 774 -21.26 -0.79 37.25
CA LEU A 774 -22.07 -0.16 38.30
C LEU A 774 -22.17 1.37 38.07
N LYS A 775 -21.14 2.00 37.51
CA LYS A 775 -21.20 3.41 37.08
C LYS A 775 -22.03 3.55 35.80
N ASP A 776 -21.83 2.67 34.85
CA ASP A 776 -22.48 2.68 33.54
C ASP A 776 -23.99 2.52 33.64
N TRP A 777 -24.47 1.70 34.59
CA TRP A 777 -25.89 1.49 34.84
C TRP A 777 -26.58 2.59 35.64
N LYS A 778 -25.85 3.59 36.13
CA LYS A 778 -26.40 4.80 36.75
C LYS A 778 -26.56 5.95 35.76
N GLN A 779 -25.97 5.85 34.57
CA GLN A 779 -26.03 6.90 33.58
C GLN A 779 -27.47 7.09 33.04
N PRO A 780 -27.86 8.29 32.64
CA PRO A 780 -29.16 8.53 31.98
C PRO A 780 -29.33 7.72 30.70
N ARG A 781 -28.23 7.54 29.96
CA ARG A 781 -28.13 6.60 28.83
C ARG A 781 -27.21 5.47 29.28
N LEU A 782 -27.79 4.30 29.42
CA LEU A 782 -27.09 3.13 29.94
C LEU A 782 -26.03 2.64 28.94
N LEU A 783 -24.90 2.15 29.45
CA LEU A 783 -23.85 1.43 28.73
C LEU A 783 -23.73 0.00 29.30
N ASN A 784 -23.04 -0.87 28.58
CA ASN A 784 -22.90 -2.28 28.97
C ASN A 784 -24.27 -2.96 29.19
N LEU A 785 -25.13 -2.86 28.19
CA LEU A 785 -26.52 -3.21 28.24
C LEU A 785 -26.83 -4.72 28.24
N GLN A 786 -25.82 -5.56 28.00
CA GLN A 786 -26.02 -7.00 27.86
C GLN A 786 -26.74 -7.63 29.09
N LEU A 787 -26.17 -7.46 30.28
CA LEU A 787 -26.75 -7.97 31.52
C LEU A 787 -28.10 -7.32 31.90
N PRO A 788 -28.25 -5.96 31.82
CA PRO A 788 -29.55 -5.33 32.02
C PRO A 788 -30.66 -5.81 31.06
N SER A 789 -30.29 -6.11 29.78
CA SER A 789 -31.25 -6.65 28.81
C SER A 789 -31.73 -8.05 29.18
N TYR A 790 -30.85 -8.88 29.71
CA TYR A 790 -31.26 -10.20 30.21
C TYR A 790 -32.14 -10.09 31.48
N ALA A 791 -31.78 -9.20 32.39
CA ALA A 791 -32.59 -8.93 33.57
C ALA A 791 -34.00 -8.44 33.17
N ALA A 792 -34.11 -7.50 32.22
CA ALA A 792 -35.37 -7.00 31.71
C ALA A 792 -36.22 -8.11 31.02
N LEU A 793 -35.57 -9.03 30.27
CA LEU A 793 -36.25 -10.17 29.66
C LEU A 793 -36.84 -11.11 30.73
N MET A 794 -36.15 -11.33 31.85
CA MET A 794 -36.59 -12.21 32.93
C MET A 794 -37.79 -11.64 33.68
N LEU A 795 -37.97 -10.31 33.70
CA LEU A 795 -39.08 -9.63 34.36
C LEU A 795 -40.42 -9.83 33.66
N GLY A 796 -40.45 -10.29 32.42
CA GLY A 796 -41.66 -10.66 31.69
C GLY A 796 -42.68 -9.54 31.44
N HIS A 797 -42.28 -8.29 31.36
CA HIS A 797 -43.16 -7.16 31.02
C HIS A 797 -43.76 -7.26 29.63
N ASP A 798 -44.96 -6.68 29.42
CA ASP A 798 -45.63 -6.69 28.11
C ASP A 798 -44.83 -6.02 26.99
N SER A 799 -43.96 -5.06 27.34
CA SER A 799 -42.99 -4.41 26.42
C SER A 799 -41.76 -5.25 26.12
N PHE A 800 -41.61 -6.42 26.77
CA PHE A 800 -40.55 -7.40 26.55
C PHE A 800 -41.18 -8.78 26.45
N ARG A 801 -41.29 -9.32 25.22
CA ARG A 801 -41.85 -10.65 25.02
C ARG A 801 -40.78 -11.59 24.46
N GLN A 802 -40.72 -12.78 25.02
CA GLN A 802 -40.03 -13.89 24.37
C GLN A 802 -40.89 -14.34 23.17
N VAL A 803 -40.30 -14.44 21.99
CA VAL A 803 -41.03 -14.82 20.76
C VAL A 803 -41.35 -16.32 20.73
N SER A 804 -40.77 -17.15 21.62
CA SER A 804 -41.05 -18.60 21.73
C SER A 804 -41.81 -18.93 23.02
N GLU A 805 -42.85 -19.73 22.91
CA GLU A 805 -43.94 -20.00 23.87
C GLU A 805 -43.61 -20.77 25.17
N HIS A 806 -42.37 -20.83 25.71
CA HIS A 806 -42.07 -21.83 26.77
C HIS A 806 -41.52 -21.31 28.09
N LEU A 807 -41.64 -20.01 28.42
CA LEU A 807 -41.34 -19.59 29.81
C LEU A 807 -42.43 -18.64 30.32
N GLY A 808 -43.12 -19.03 31.40
CA GLY A 808 -43.99 -18.14 32.10
C GLY A 808 -43.26 -16.92 32.61
N ALA A 809 -43.94 -15.78 32.64
CA ALA A 809 -43.42 -14.55 33.24
C ALA A 809 -42.96 -14.83 34.67
N THR A 810 -41.70 -14.62 34.95
CA THR A 810 -41.14 -14.69 36.29
C THR A 810 -41.26 -13.31 36.94
N ALA A 811 -41.75 -13.24 38.16
CA ALA A 811 -41.89 -11.95 38.85
C ALA A 811 -40.53 -11.31 39.12
N ALA A 812 -40.49 -10.00 39.32
CA ALA A 812 -39.25 -9.24 39.62
C ALA A 812 -38.51 -9.84 40.83
N ASP A 813 -39.24 -10.48 41.75
CA ASP A 813 -38.72 -11.15 42.93
C ASP A 813 -37.96 -12.46 42.63
N SER A 814 -38.01 -12.95 41.41
CA SER A 814 -37.30 -14.18 40.99
C SER A 814 -35.85 -13.96 40.54
N LEU A 815 -35.41 -12.71 40.33
CA LEU A 815 -34.03 -12.41 39.96
C LEU A 815 -33.23 -11.98 41.18
N ALA A 816 -32.24 -12.80 41.59
CA ALA A 816 -31.34 -12.51 42.71
C ALA A 816 -30.15 -11.59 42.29
N GLY A 817 -29.79 -11.55 40.99
CA GLY A 817 -28.71 -10.71 40.53
C GLY A 817 -28.25 -11.02 39.11
N PHE A 818 -27.36 -10.17 38.64
CA PHE A 818 -26.66 -10.34 37.35
C PHE A 818 -25.21 -9.91 37.52
N ILE A 819 -24.30 -10.78 37.12
CA ILE A 819 -22.87 -10.64 37.35
C ILE A 819 -22.05 -10.81 36.07
N LEU A 820 -21.01 -10.00 35.93
CA LEU A 820 -20.00 -10.08 34.93
C LEU A 820 -18.75 -10.72 35.50
N VAL A 821 -18.27 -11.79 34.89
CA VAL A 821 -17.11 -12.56 35.35
C VAL A 821 -15.91 -12.29 34.48
N GLN A 822 -14.81 -11.87 35.05
CA GLN A 822 -13.54 -11.69 34.38
C GLN A 822 -12.70 -12.97 34.40
N LEU A 823 -12.38 -13.48 33.21
CA LEU A 823 -11.49 -14.63 33.01
C LEU A 823 -10.20 -14.18 32.32
N HIS A 824 -9.30 -13.60 33.13
CA HIS A 824 -8.06 -13.08 32.57
C HIS A 824 -6.86 -13.33 33.49
N SER A 825 -5.67 -13.60 32.91
CA SER A 825 -4.45 -13.92 33.67
C SER A 825 -3.97 -12.83 34.64
N LYS A 826 -4.42 -11.58 34.48
CA LYS A 826 -4.13 -10.49 35.42
C LYS A 826 -5.09 -10.42 36.58
N SER A 827 -6.31 -10.84 36.38
CA SER A 827 -7.40 -10.81 37.39
C SER A 827 -8.49 -11.79 37.03
N VAL A 828 -8.87 -12.59 37.98
CA VAL A 828 -10.06 -13.44 37.92
C VAL A 828 -10.99 -12.97 39.07
N GLY A 829 -12.22 -12.65 38.73
CA GLY A 829 -13.16 -12.13 39.71
C GLY A 829 -14.51 -11.79 39.07
N ALA A 830 -15.40 -11.18 39.85
CA ALA A 830 -16.73 -10.82 39.38
C ALA A 830 -17.09 -9.38 39.76
N ILE A 831 -17.96 -8.75 39.00
CA ILE A 831 -18.61 -7.47 39.32
C ILE A 831 -20.07 -7.56 38.91
N GLY A 832 -20.97 -6.92 39.61
CA GLY A 832 -22.38 -6.94 39.25
C GLY A 832 -23.26 -6.34 40.31
N LEU A 833 -24.54 -6.45 40.07
CA LEU A 833 -25.60 -6.01 41.00
C LEU A 833 -26.38 -7.20 41.49
N VAL A 834 -26.56 -7.27 42.80
CA VAL A 834 -27.26 -8.37 43.49
C VAL A 834 -28.24 -7.81 44.48
N ASP A 835 -29.34 -8.53 44.71
CA ASP A 835 -30.35 -8.17 45.74
C ASP A 835 -29.86 -8.53 47.14
N GLU A 836 -29.23 -9.70 47.27
CA GLU A 836 -28.62 -10.20 48.50
C GLU A 836 -27.22 -10.77 48.23
N ASP A 837 -26.41 -10.89 49.27
CA ASP A 837 -25.07 -11.44 49.18
C ASP A 837 -25.10 -12.88 48.66
N LEU A 838 -24.42 -13.16 47.57
CA LEU A 838 -24.30 -14.47 46.95
C LEU A 838 -23.15 -15.32 47.52
N GLY A 839 -22.42 -14.82 48.51
CA GLY A 839 -21.18 -15.44 48.99
C GLY A 839 -20.02 -15.33 47.99
N LEU A 840 -20.06 -14.36 47.07
CA LEU A 840 -19.05 -14.11 46.05
C LEU A 840 -18.51 -12.68 46.19
N GLU A 841 -17.21 -12.53 46.34
CA GLU A 841 -16.58 -11.22 46.43
C GLU A 841 -16.71 -10.47 45.07
N GLY A 842 -17.10 -9.18 45.13
CA GLY A 842 -17.15 -8.29 43.99
C GLY A 842 -18.51 -7.77 43.56
N PRO A 843 -19.58 -8.62 43.41
CA PRO A 843 -20.93 -8.12 43.21
C PRO A 843 -21.42 -7.33 44.43
N LYS A 844 -22.24 -6.29 44.19
CA LYS A 844 -22.70 -5.36 45.24
C LYS A 844 -24.21 -5.25 45.28
N SER A 845 -24.74 -5.06 46.49
CA SER A 845 -26.12 -4.65 46.66
C SER A 845 -26.36 -3.20 46.17
N LEU A 846 -27.64 -2.80 46.03
CA LEU A 846 -27.98 -1.44 45.62
C LEU A 846 -27.35 -0.38 46.54
N SER A 847 -27.37 -0.62 47.84
CA SER A 847 -26.84 0.29 48.85
C SER A 847 -25.29 0.41 48.75
N GLU A 848 -24.61 -0.71 48.63
CA GLU A 848 -23.15 -0.77 48.50
C GLU A 848 -22.66 -0.17 47.18
N ALA A 849 -23.44 -0.38 46.13
CA ALA A 849 -23.19 0.20 44.82
C ALA A 849 -23.62 1.68 44.75
N LYS A 850 -24.24 2.24 45.76
CA LYS A 850 -24.77 3.62 45.86
C LYS A 850 -25.74 3.95 44.71
N PHE A 851 -26.72 3.09 44.51
CA PHE A 851 -27.87 3.36 43.65
C PHE A 851 -28.90 4.17 44.41
N ASP A 852 -29.59 5.13 43.75
CA ASP A 852 -30.65 5.93 44.39
C ASP A 852 -32.00 5.23 44.41
N ASP A 853 -32.12 4.07 43.80
CA ASP A 853 -33.35 3.28 43.72
C ASP A 853 -33.75 2.75 45.12
N PRO A 854 -35.02 2.93 45.55
CA PRO A 854 -35.43 2.56 46.89
C PRO A 854 -35.57 1.05 47.12
N SER A 855 -35.66 0.25 46.05
CA SER A 855 -35.80 -1.17 46.10
C SER A 855 -35.21 -1.84 44.86
N TRP A 856 -34.98 -3.16 44.95
CA TRP A 856 -34.57 -3.99 43.82
C TRP A 856 -35.54 -3.88 42.65
N ALA A 857 -36.84 -4.01 42.90
CA ALA A 857 -37.86 -3.88 41.86
C ALA A 857 -37.86 -2.51 41.17
N SER A 858 -37.62 -1.43 41.93
CA SER A 858 -37.51 -0.08 41.40
C SER A 858 -36.28 0.07 40.47
N ALA A 859 -35.14 -0.47 40.87
CA ALA A 859 -33.92 -0.48 40.05
C ALA A 859 -34.13 -1.25 38.73
N MET A 860 -34.75 -2.42 38.82
CA MET A 860 -35.06 -3.24 37.63
C MET A 860 -36.02 -2.52 36.70
N GLN A 861 -37.03 -1.85 37.20
CA GLN A 861 -37.98 -1.06 36.40
C GLN A 861 -37.29 0.09 35.70
N ARG A 862 -36.39 0.82 36.36
CA ARG A 862 -35.61 1.90 35.76
C ARG A 862 -34.72 1.40 34.61
N LEU A 863 -34.04 0.25 34.78
CA LEU A 863 -33.21 -0.36 33.72
C LEU A 863 -34.09 -0.76 32.53
N HIS A 864 -35.25 -1.40 32.79
CA HIS A 864 -36.24 -1.75 31.79
C HIS A 864 -36.70 -0.53 30.97
N ASP A 865 -37.11 0.56 31.66
CA ASP A 865 -37.61 1.78 31.01
C ASP A 865 -36.52 2.46 30.15
N ALA A 866 -35.26 2.44 30.60
CA ALA A 866 -34.15 2.96 29.84
C ALA A 866 -33.89 2.16 28.55
N ILE A 867 -33.93 0.83 28.61
CA ILE A 867 -33.77 -0.04 27.46
C ILE A 867 -34.94 0.11 26.48
N THR A 868 -36.16 0.22 26.97
CA THR A 868 -37.34 0.46 26.16
C THR A 868 -37.25 1.78 25.40
N ARG A 869 -36.82 2.87 26.05
CA ARG A 869 -36.58 4.16 25.38
C ARG A 869 -35.55 4.06 24.25
N LEU A 870 -34.43 3.37 24.47
CA LEU A 870 -33.41 3.18 23.43
C LEU A 870 -33.93 2.39 22.23
N ALA A 871 -34.75 1.37 22.49
CA ALA A 871 -35.42 0.60 21.43
C ALA A 871 -36.41 1.46 20.64
N ASP A 872 -37.21 2.29 21.32
CA ASP A 872 -38.15 3.20 20.68
C ASP A 872 -37.44 4.28 19.86
N GLU A 873 -36.34 4.87 20.36
CA GLU A 873 -35.49 5.79 19.60
C GLU A 873 -35.00 5.15 18.30
N PHE A 874 -34.47 3.92 18.39
CA PHE A 874 -33.97 3.20 17.22
C PHE A 874 -35.07 2.92 16.21
N LEU A 875 -36.26 2.48 16.68
CA LEU A 875 -37.43 2.21 15.85
C LEU A 875 -37.97 3.50 15.17
N GLN A 876 -37.97 4.62 15.87
CA GLN A 876 -38.42 5.91 15.35
C GLN A 876 -37.40 6.53 14.39
N GLY A 877 -36.19 5.97 14.31
CA GLY A 877 -35.14 6.45 13.43
C GLY A 877 -34.34 7.63 13.96
N VAL A 878 -34.31 7.83 15.29
CA VAL A 878 -33.47 8.88 15.90
C VAL A 878 -32.02 8.68 15.54
N ALA A 879 -31.43 9.68 14.90
CA ALA A 879 -30.08 9.67 14.32
C ALA A 879 -29.27 10.94 14.65
N ILE A 880 -29.42 11.43 15.87
CA ILE A 880 -28.70 12.60 16.37
C ILE A 880 -27.21 12.28 16.43
N ASN A 881 -26.37 13.16 15.87
CA ASN A 881 -24.91 13.02 15.93
C ASN A 881 -24.37 13.64 17.24
N GLN A 882 -24.68 13.02 18.34
CA GLN A 882 -24.21 13.43 19.65
C GLN A 882 -23.56 12.24 20.36
N SER A 883 -22.30 12.39 20.74
CA SER A 883 -21.57 11.40 21.54
C SER A 883 -21.84 11.66 23.02
N PHE A 884 -22.39 10.69 23.69
CA PHE A 884 -22.65 10.74 25.15
C PHE A 884 -21.46 10.26 25.94
N ASN A 885 -20.51 9.51 25.34
CA ASN A 885 -19.25 9.10 25.90
C ASN A 885 -18.17 9.06 24.81
N GLU A 886 -17.22 10.00 24.84
CA GLU A 886 -16.13 10.11 23.86
C GLU A 886 -15.21 8.87 23.83
N ASN A 887 -15.05 8.17 24.97
CA ASN A 887 -14.22 6.97 25.01
C ASN A 887 -14.77 5.83 24.15
N ASP A 888 -16.08 5.77 23.92
CA ASP A 888 -16.71 4.70 23.15
C ASP A 888 -16.52 4.90 21.66
N LEU A 889 -16.28 6.13 21.20
CA LEU A 889 -15.95 6.43 19.80
C LEU A 889 -14.62 5.82 19.34
N LYS A 890 -13.72 5.45 20.25
CA LYS A 890 -12.47 4.75 19.91
C LYS A 890 -12.70 3.44 19.15
N TYR A 891 -13.86 2.83 19.35
CA TYR A 891 -14.25 1.59 18.68
C TYR A 891 -15.26 1.80 17.56
N CYS A 892 -15.54 3.06 17.21
CA CYS A 892 -16.45 3.39 16.13
C CYS A 892 -15.83 3.06 14.77
N ASP A 893 -16.39 2.10 14.08
CA ASP A 893 -15.93 1.65 12.76
C ASP A 893 -16.47 2.51 11.61
N VAL A 894 -17.36 3.48 11.91
CA VAL A 894 -17.92 4.42 10.95
C VAL A 894 -17.57 5.89 11.27
N LEU A 895 -16.53 6.10 12.06
CA LEU A 895 -16.08 7.42 12.52
C LEU A 895 -15.95 8.50 11.41
N PRO A 896 -15.46 8.18 10.19
CA PRO A 896 -15.39 9.15 9.11
C PRO A 896 -16.77 9.70 8.66
N ILE A 897 -17.84 8.93 8.88
CA ILE A 897 -19.20 9.35 8.55
C ILE A 897 -19.76 10.29 9.62
N LEU A 898 -19.36 10.09 10.88
CA LEU A 898 -19.80 10.92 12.00
C LEU A 898 -19.20 12.34 11.97
N ARG A 899 -18.06 12.57 11.29
CA ARG A 899 -17.39 13.86 11.14
C ARG A 899 -17.13 14.60 12.46
N VAL A 900 -16.96 13.90 13.55
CA VAL A 900 -16.85 14.45 14.92
C VAL A 900 -15.67 15.39 15.12
N TYR A 901 -14.64 15.31 14.29
CA TYR A 901 -13.40 16.10 14.42
C TYR A 901 -13.30 17.26 13.42
N GLU A 902 -14.34 17.52 12.64
CA GLU A 902 -14.32 18.63 11.66
C GLU A 902 -14.76 19.98 12.27
N GLU A 903 -15.44 19.96 13.40
CA GLU A 903 -15.92 21.18 14.06
C GLU A 903 -14.80 22.00 14.73
N ASP A 904 -13.64 21.41 15.00
CA ASP A 904 -12.52 22.09 15.70
C ASP A 904 -11.53 22.83 14.76
N GLN A 905 -11.75 22.89 13.45
CA GLN A 905 -10.83 23.54 12.50
C GLN A 905 -11.25 24.95 12.08
N ASP A 906 -12.39 25.43 12.50
CA ASP A 906 -12.92 26.76 12.13
C ASP A 906 -12.84 27.84 13.25
N ASP A 907 -12.14 27.56 14.40
CA ASP A 907 -11.84 28.57 15.41
C ASP A 907 -10.39 29.13 15.33
#